data_54ab360a8146b5c7de6e38af803f9972
#
_entry.id   54ab360a8146b5c7de6e38af803f9972
#
_cell.length_a   1.000
_cell.length_b   1.000
_cell.length_c   1.000
_cell.angle_alpha   90.00
_cell.angle_beta   90.00
_cell.angle_gamma   90.00
#
_symmetry.space_group_name_H-M   'P 1'
#
loop_
_entity.id
_entity.type
_entity.pdbx_description
1 polymer ?
#
loop_
_entity_poly.entity_id
_entity_poly.type
_entity_poly.pdbx_seq_one_letter_code
_entity_poly.pdbx_strand_id
1 'polypeptide(L)'
;MRRNNRSDRTRVNTPNPKTKHLNKLSFCYSNVDNSLHSKINELRIKTHEKQYDIIALHEIKPKNGTTPDLKNLQLSGYTLHTNNLELEDVRGTCIYVNNKYKSSHVKLANHNFEDSISVEISGTSQSKILVTCIYRSGSPQKAIRKDEEMYKLIKASTASPGYKMKALVGDFNLNRISWSPEPELPLLLTEDSAECKFVECIRDTFMYQHVTEATRYREGNRPTLDDLIFTSYENSISDLTQKAPLGKSDHVTLTCQLNTDLKPTISKKVFYNYNKADYGKMKIMLNKNWEDIFSGKSVQEISDILTLEYNQAVEECVPKIEQQNSNIKKPVWMDRNALRKVKRKYSSWCRYLNTKQSRTYQEYIEKRNESTKENKRARKEFEKKLAKECRTNPKATWKYMKSTNRVSTGVPNLKKPDGTFTSSNTEIADTLNQQYASVFTQEDINNMPNIPQKPLKTPELQSFAVTKEAVLKELKALKPNKSPGIDEIHPRVLKEVAEEIAEPITILLTKSLDSEELPKHWLQAVVTPIFKKGSKSLPENYRPVSLTCILCKLLEKLIVKQIIKHITENELENQRQHGFTKGKSTTTNLLEVLNVWTEALMHGVPVDVLYLDFCKAFDSVPHLRLLKQINSFGITGKASNWIKAFLSNRTQKVRVNGAESQWTPVVSGIPQGSILGPILFSLFVNDMPRNIQSLISLFADDTKIHLPLISDDSARQLQEDLWTLEVWSIAMQMKFHPKKCKVLHLGRTNNNNDYFMHTDDGNLHKLEETLLEKDLGVNTDSKLKFTEHCQIKINTATKVLRYIRHTFQHLDENIFLLLYKALVRPHLEYASCIWNPNLKYNIDSIERVQRRATKMVSSIKDLSYTDRLRKLNLETLLYRRTRADLLETYRIQNNIHTLDQNCHCSTCPDKHMFPPHFPTQPEATTKKSRSTGSYGPP
;
A
#
# COMPACT_ATOMS: atom_id res chain seq x y z
N MET A 1 7.90 -16.90 84.94
CA MET A 1 6.90 -17.81 85.52
C MET A 1 5.54 -17.53 85.00
N ARG A 2 4.92 -18.53 84.31
CA ARG A 2 3.53 -18.91 84.31
C ARG A 2 2.51 -17.81 83.86
N ARG A 3 1.46 -18.08 83.12
CA ARG A 3 0.86 -19.30 82.48
C ARG A 3 -0.16 -18.87 81.49
N ASN A 4 -0.35 -19.72 80.49
CA ASN A 4 -1.42 -19.71 79.44
C ASN A 4 -2.79 -19.50 79.96
N ASN A 5 -3.66 -18.82 79.19
CA ASN A 5 -5.07 -19.28 79.05
C ASN A 5 -5.53 -18.95 77.63
N ARG A 6 -5.84 -20.00 76.89
CA ARG A 6 -6.60 -19.99 75.61
C ARG A 6 -8.07 -19.81 75.99
N SER A 7 -8.74 -18.90 75.22
CA SER A 7 -10.19 -18.95 75.04
C SER A 7 -10.50 -18.93 73.58
N ASP A 8 -11.00 -20.04 73.10
CA ASP A 8 -11.57 -20.22 71.79
C ASP A 8 -12.72 -19.22 71.56
N ARG A 9 -12.58 -18.32 70.52
CA ARG A 9 -13.72 -17.63 69.93
C ARG A 9 -13.78 -18.00 68.49
N THR A 10 -14.74 -18.86 68.17
CA THR A 10 -15.23 -19.14 66.80
C THR A 10 -15.51 -17.85 66.09
N ARG A 11 -14.62 -17.47 65.08
CA ARG A 11 -14.89 -16.43 64.14
C ARG A 11 -15.81 -16.97 63.07
N VAL A 12 -17.04 -16.50 63.02
CA VAL A 12 -17.95 -16.60 61.88
C VAL A 12 -17.32 -15.79 60.74
N ASN A 13 -16.86 -16.48 59.69
CA ASN A 13 -16.38 -15.87 58.46
C ASN A 13 -17.57 -15.30 57.71
N THR A 14 -17.86 -14.01 57.86
CA THR A 14 -18.67 -13.26 56.89
C THR A 14 -17.85 -13.06 55.64
N PRO A 15 -18.35 -13.39 54.44
CA PRO A 15 -17.61 -13.17 53.22
C PRO A 15 -17.46 -11.66 52.97
N ASN A 16 -16.21 -11.20 52.98
CA ASN A 16 -15.84 -9.83 52.59
C ASN A 16 -16.40 -9.56 51.17
N PRO A 17 -17.14 -8.49 50.91
CA PRO A 17 -17.62 -8.18 49.58
C PRO A 17 -16.38 -7.96 48.70
N LYS A 18 -16.21 -8.80 47.63
CA LYS A 18 -15.17 -8.68 46.62
C LYS A 18 -15.22 -7.25 46.07
N THR A 19 -14.25 -6.42 46.46
CA THR A 19 -14.03 -5.12 45.86
C THR A 19 -13.80 -5.36 44.35
N LYS A 20 -14.76 -5.01 43.52
CA LYS A 20 -14.61 -5.03 42.05
C LYS A 20 -13.44 -4.12 41.71
N HIS A 21 -12.32 -4.68 41.24
CA HIS A 21 -11.22 -3.90 40.68
C HIS A 21 -11.74 -3.18 39.45
N LEU A 22 -11.98 -1.88 39.57
CA LEU A 22 -12.28 -1.00 38.42
C LEU A 22 -11.05 -0.91 37.52
N ASN A 23 -11.24 -1.06 36.23
CA ASN A 23 -10.19 -0.79 35.23
C ASN A 23 -9.97 0.73 35.14
N LYS A 24 -8.74 1.12 34.91
CA LYS A 24 -8.35 2.53 34.75
C LYS A 24 -8.11 2.85 33.29
N LEU A 25 -8.85 3.80 32.71
CA LEU A 25 -8.59 4.36 31.38
C LEU A 25 -7.69 5.59 31.50
N SER A 26 -6.57 5.59 30.82
CA SER A 26 -5.68 6.75 30.79
C SER A 26 -6.26 7.84 29.87
N PHE A 27 -6.52 8.99 30.44
CA PHE A 27 -7.09 10.15 29.77
C PHE A 27 -6.08 11.29 29.64
N CYS A 28 -6.10 11.99 28.49
CA CYS A 28 -5.26 13.14 28.23
C CYS A 28 -6.09 14.25 27.58
N TYR A 29 -6.00 15.46 28.10
CA TYR A 29 -6.66 16.63 27.56
C TYR A 29 -5.64 17.78 27.36
N SER A 30 -5.79 18.58 26.31
CA SER A 30 -5.00 19.79 26.07
C SER A 30 -5.69 20.77 25.13
N ASN A 31 -5.69 22.06 25.45
CA ASN A 31 -5.89 23.10 24.46
C ASN A 31 -4.60 23.27 23.64
N VAL A 32 -4.72 23.15 22.31
CA VAL A 32 -3.55 23.13 21.41
C VAL A 32 -3.06 24.55 21.10
N ASP A 33 -3.85 25.57 21.34
CA ASP A 33 -3.57 26.96 20.97
C ASP A 33 -3.03 27.07 19.54
N ASN A 34 -3.93 27.23 18.59
CA ASN A 34 -3.62 27.52 17.20
C ASN A 34 -2.88 26.40 16.42
N SER A 35 -3.65 25.49 15.83
CA SER A 35 -3.23 24.49 14.86
C SER A 35 -2.47 23.26 15.40
N LEU A 36 -3.18 22.15 15.41
CA LEU A 36 -2.61 20.83 15.72
C LEU A 36 -1.55 20.39 14.68
N HIS A 37 -1.63 20.87 13.43
CA HIS A 37 -0.71 20.45 12.37
C HIS A 37 0.76 20.68 12.73
N SER A 38 1.07 21.81 13.34
CA SER A 38 2.45 22.14 13.79
C SER A 38 2.92 21.30 14.98
N LYS A 39 1.98 20.80 15.80
CA LYS A 39 2.21 20.14 17.09
C LYS A 39 2.00 18.61 17.05
N ILE A 40 1.44 18.09 15.96
CA ILE A 40 1.07 16.66 15.81
C ILE A 40 2.26 15.70 16.00
N ASN A 41 3.47 16.10 15.62
CA ASN A 41 4.65 15.27 15.82
C ASN A 41 4.99 15.12 17.31
N GLU A 42 4.82 16.15 18.10
CA GLU A 42 5.01 16.09 19.55
C GLU A 42 3.92 15.24 20.21
N LEU A 43 2.69 15.34 19.77
CA LEU A 43 1.61 14.48 20.22
C LEU A 43 1.90 12.99 19.89
N ARG A 44 2.45 12.70 18.71
CA ARG A 44 2.89 11.34 18.34
C ARG A 44 4.00 10.79 19.26
N ILE A 45 4.87 11.66 19.74
CA ILE A 45 5.91 11.29 20.72
C ILE A 45 5.29 10.99 22.08
N LYS A 46 4.43 11.90 22.55
CA LYS A 46 3.73 11.79 23.84
C LYS A 46 2.92 10.50 23.92
N THR A 47 2.19 10.17 22.85
CA THR A 47 1.40 8.94 22.75
C THR A 47 2.25 7.67 22.69
N HIS A 48 3.47 7.75 22.17
CA HIS A 48 4.41 6.63 22.18
C HIS A 48 5.02 6.38 23.57
N GLU A 49 5.33 7.44 24.32
CA GLU A 49 5.90 7.31 25.68
C GLU A 49 4.87 6.83 26.69
N LYS A 50 3.67 7.40 26.64
CA LYS A 50 2.52 6.99 27.46
C LYS A 50 1.32 6.80 26.54
N GLN A 51 0.84 5.56 26.46
CA GLN A 51 -0.34 5.21 25.68
C GLN A 51 -1.58 5.65 26.42
N TYR A 52 -2.13 6.79 26.00
CA TYR A 52 -3.41 7.21 26.48
C TYR A 52 -4.53 6.42 25.83
N ASP A 53 -5.59 6.15 26.55
CA ASP A 53 -6.78 5.48 26.00
C ASP A 53 -7.66 6.47 25.26
N ILE A 54 -7.75 7.68 25.80
CA ILE A 54 -8.54 8.77 25.23
C ILE A 54 -7.70 10.06 25.25
N ILE A 55 -7.75 10.81 24.15
CA ILE A 55 -7.09 12.13 24.04
C ILE A 55 -8.11 13.12 23.49
N ALA A 56 -8.47 14.14 24.25
CA ALA A 56 -9.35 15.22 23.85
C ALA A 56 -8.54 16.52 23.61
N LEU A 57 -8.78 17.20 22.48
CA LEU A 57 -8.04 18.38 22.09
C LEU A 57 -8.96 19.46 21.53
N HIS A 58 -8.60 20.73 21.80
CA HIS A 58 -9.25 21.94 21.25
C HIS A 58 -8.31 22.78 20.43
N GLU A 59 -8.87 23.81 19.77
CA GLU A 59 -8.20 24.79 18.92
C GLU A 59 -7.27 24.13 17.88
N ILE A 60 -7.75 23.05 17.28
CA ILE A 60 -6.98 22.28 16.29
C ILE A 60 -6.88 22.97 14.93
N LYS A 61 -7.73 23.97 14.65
CA LYS A 61 -7.66 24.79 13.43
C LYS A 61 -6.67 25.96 13.59
N PRO A 62 -5.99 26.37 12.49
CA PRO A 62 -5.19 27.59 12.50
C PRO A 62 -6.08 28.86 12.58
N LYS A 63 -5.53 29.97 13.11
CA LYS A 63 -6.26 31.25 13.29
C LYS A 63 -6.80 31.87 11.98
N ASN A 64 -6.20 31.53 10.84
CA ASN A 64 -6.65 32.00 9.51
C ASN A 64 -7.88 31.20 8.96
N GLY A 65 -8.54 30.40 9.77
CA GLY A 65 -9.79 29.72 9.40
C GLY A 65 -9.66 28.53 8.46
N THR A 66 -8.45 28.21 7.93
CA THR A 66 -8.29 27.10 6.98
C THR A 66 -8.61 25.76 7.61
N THR A 67 -9.44 24.96 6.93
CA THR A 67 -9.81 23.62 7.37
C THR A 67 -8.58 22.71 7.33
N PRO A 68 -8.21 22.05 8.44
CA PRO A 68 -7.07 21.15 8.46
C PRO A 68 -7.37 19.87 7.68
N ASP A 69 -6.39 19.38 6.89
CA ASP A 69 -6.48 18.06 6.29
C ASP A 69 -6.42 16.97 7.39
N LEU A 70 -7.54 16.31 7.63
CA LEU A 70 -7.71 15.26 8.65
C LEU A 70 -6.70 14.11 8.48
N LYS A 71 -6.23 13.86 7.27
CA LYS A 71 -5.21 12.84 7.00
C LYS A 71 -3.90 13.15 7.72
N ASN A 72 -3.56 14.43 7.86
CA ASN A 72 -2.35 14.86 8.54
C ASN A 72 -2.46 14.81 10.07
N LEU A 73 -3.67 14.79 10.61
CA LEU A 73 -3.95 14.75 12.04
C LEU A 73 -4.05 13.33 12.61
N GLN A 74 -4.02 12.30 11.80
CA GLN A 74 -4.15 10.91 12.24
C GLN A 74 -3.00 10.46 13.17
N LEU A 75 -3.37 9.78 14.26
CA LEU A 75 -2.47 9.06 15.16
C LEU A 75 -2.54 7.56 14.92
N SER A 76 -1.36 6.91 14.91
CA SER A 76 -1.29 5.44 14.75
C SER A 76 -1.89 4.76 15.99
N GLY A 77 -2.84 3.83 15.78
CA GLY A 77 -3.49 3.11 16.87
C GLY A 77 -4.65 3.84 17.52
N TYR A 78 -5.10 4.96 16.93
CA TYR A 78 -6.27 5.69 17.39
C TYR A 78 -7.29 5.91 16.29
N THR A 79 -8.55 5.90 16.66
CA THR A 79 -9.65 6.43 15.86
C THR A 79 -9.81 7.91 16.17
N LEU A 80 -9.82 8.75 15.15
CA LEU A 80 -10.02 10.20 15.26
C LEU A 80 -11.49 10.53 15.01
N HIS A 81 -12.09 11.24 15.94
CA HIS A 81 -13.41 11.83 15.82
C HIS A 81 -13.28 13.36 15.78
N THR A 82 -13.98 14.01 14.85
CA THR A 82 -14.03 15.47 14.68
C THR A 82 -15.44 15.90 14.33
N ASN A 83 -15.79 17.17 14.60
CA ASN A 83 -17.08 17.74 14.25
C ASN A 83 -16.90 19.17 13.74
N ASN A 84 -17.72 19.58 12.75
CA ASN A 84 -17.89 20.93 12.24
C ASN A 84 -16.60 21.69 11.87
N LEU A 85 -15.55 20.98 11.41
CA LEU A 85 -14.28 21.62 11.06
C LEU A 85 -14.35 22.49 9.80
N GLU A 86 -15.36 22.31 8.98
CA GLU A 86 -15.65 23.11 7.78
C GLU A 86 -16.19 24.51 8.09
N LEU A 87 -16.82 24.71 9.25
CA LEU A 87 -17.39 26.00 9.64
C LEU A 87 -16.29 27.02 9.98
N GLU A 88 -16.42 28.26 9.51
CA GLU A 88 -15.38 29.29 9.67
C GLU A 88 -15.23 29.74 11.14
N ASP A 89 -16.32 29.91 11.85
CA ASP A 89 -16.36 30.42 13.24
C ASP A 89 -16.01 29.38 14.32
N VAL A 90 -15.67 28.14 13.90
CA VAL A 90 -15.32 27.03 14.80
C VAL A 90 -13.81 26.92 14.94
N ARG A 91 -13.29 26.85 16.16
CA ARG A 91 -11.86 26.65 16.45
C ARG A 91 -11.43 25.18 16.32
N GLY A 92 -12.39 24.28 16.34
CA GLY A 92 -12.25 22.86 16.10
C GLY A 92 -11.86 22.04 17.32
N THR A 93 -12.65 21.02 17.55
CA THR A 93 -12.45 20.03 18.63
C THR A 93 -12.23 18.66 18.05
N CYS A 94 -11.48 17.80 18.74
CA CYS A 94 -11.34 16.39 18.36
C CYS A 94 -11.09 15.48 19.56
N ILE A 95 -11.49 14.21 19.41
CA ILE A 95 -11.23 13.14 20.36
C ILE A 95 -10.56 11.97 19.62
N TYR A 96 -9.41 11.51 20.14
CA TYR A 96 -8.76 10.28 19.71
C TYR A 96 -9.07 9.18 20.74
N VAL A 97 -9.56 8.04 20.26
CA VAL A 97 -9.78 6.85 21.08
C VAL A 97 -8.86 5.72 20.64
N ASN A 98 -8.17 5.09 21.58
CA ASN A 98 -7.28 3.96 21.31
C ASN A 98 -8.08 2.79 20.71
N ASN A 99 -7.59 2.21 19.62
CA ASN A 99 -8.27 1.15 18.86
C ASN A 99 -8.49 -0.17 19.63
N LYS A 100 -8.02 -0.27 20.87
CA LYS A 100 -8.39 -1.37 21.77
C LYS A 100 -9.81 -1.23 22.35
N TYR A 101 -10.46 -0.07 22.14
CA TYR A 101 -11.87 0.19 22.45
C TYR A 101 -12.62 0.52 21.15
N LYS A 102 -13.91 0.18 21.13
CA LYS A 102 -14.82 0.61 20.08
C LYS A 102 -15.30 2.03 20.39
N SER A 103 -15.41 2.89 19.39
CA SER A 103 -15.89 4.27 19.57
C SER A 103 -16.69 4.76 18.38
N SER A 104 -17.71 5.58 18.65
CA SER A 104 -18.56 6.22 17.64
C SER A 104 -18.90 7.65 18.03
N HIS A 105 -19.02 8.53 17.04
CA HIS A 105 -19.53 9.89 17.25
C HIS A 105 -21.03 9.83 17.58
N VAL A 106 -21.44 10.58 18.59
CA VAL A 106 -22.84 10.68 19.03
C VAL A 106 -23.34 12.10 18.76
N LYS A 107 -24.41 12.22 18.00
CA LYS A 107 -25.14 13.49 17.85
C LYS A 107 -26.17 13.57 18.98
N LEU A 108 -25.95 14.47 19.93
CA LEU A 108 -26.92 14.78 20.98
C LEU A 108 -28.03 15.68 20.38
N ALA A 109 -29.24 15.47 20.87
CA ALA A 109 -30.40 16.24 20.40
C ALA A 109 -30.53 17.57 21.16
N ASN A 110 -31.36 18.49 20.64
CA ASN A 110 -31.84 19.71 21.27
C ASN A 110 -30.78 20.78 21.59
N HIS A 111 -29.70 20.84 20.80
CA HIS A 111 -28.72 21.91 20.85
C HIS A 111 -28.11 22.20 19.45
N ASN A 112 -27.65 23.46 19.28
CA ASN A 112 -26.91 23.89 18.07
C ASN A 112 -25.49 24.38 18.41
N PHE A 113 -24.90 23.90 19.49
CA PHE A 113 -23.55 24.30 19.86
C PHE A 113 -22.50 23.61 18.98
N GLU A 114 -21.76 24.36 18.18
CA GLU A 114 -20.92 23.89 17.08
C GLU A 114 -19.52 23.45 17.53
N ASP A 115 -18.90 24.18 18.48
CA ASP A 115 -17.52 23.91 18.97
C ASP A 115 -17.49 22.79 20.03
N SER A 116 -18.05 21.64 19.67
CA SER A 116 -18.11 20.47 20.54
C SER A 116 -18.08 19.15 19.78
N ILE A 117 -17.72 18.08 20.49
CA ILE A 117 -17.85 16.71 20.00
C ILE A 117 -18.16 15.74 21.14
N SER A 118 -19.11 14.85 20.91
CA SER A 118 -19.46 13.77 21.84
C SER A 118 -19.13 12.41 21.26
N VAL A 119 -18.43 11.55 22.01
CA VAL A 119 -17.99 10.23 21.57
C VAL A 119 -18.39 9.18 22.59
N GLU A 120 -19.13 8.18 22.12
CA GLU A 120 -19.41 6.94 22.87
C GLU A 120 -18.19 6.01 22.79
N ILE A 121 -17.79 5.43 23.92
CA ILE A 121 -16.69 4.48 23.99
C ILE A 121 -17.17 3.22 24.70
N SER A 122 -16.90 2.04 24.10
CA SER A 122 -17.27 0.73 24.62
C SER A 122 -16.13 -0.27 24.50
N GLY A 123 -16.13 -1.27 25.40
CA GLY A 123 -15.15 -2.37 25.42
C GLY A 123 -15.80 -3.72 25.14
N THR A 124 -15.23 -4.78 25.72
CA THR A 124 -15.83 -6.14 25.72
C THR A 124 -16.95 -6.29 26.74
N SER A 125 -17.08 -5.37 27.71
CA SER A 125 -18.19 -5.29 28.66
C SER A 125 -19.39 -4.58 28.00
N GLN A 126 -20.59 -4.83 28.52
CA GLN A 126 -21.80 -4.10 28.07
C GLN A 126 -21.80 -2.63 28.50
N SER A 127 -20.86 -2.20 29.33
CA SER A 127 -20.76 -0.83 29.81
C SER A 127 -20.27 0.11 28.72
N LYS A 128 -20.86 1.32 28.69
CA LYS A 128 -20.49 2.41 27.78
C LYS A 128 -20.18 3.67 28.58
N ILE A 129 -19.27 4.50 28.06
CA ILE A 129 -19.00 5.84 28.57
C ILE A 129 -19.22 6.88 27.48
N LEU A 130 -19.65 8.08 27.87
CA LEU A 130 -19.79 9.22 26.99
C LEU A 130 -18.74 10.26 27.36
N VAL A 131 -17.96 10.71 26.38
CA VAL A 131 -16.98 11.80 26.56
C VAL A 131 -17.39 12.94 25.63
N THR A 132 -17.68 14.09 26.20
CA THR A 132 -18.01 15.32 25.46
C THR A 132 -16.92 16.36 25.67
N CYS A 133 -16.38 16.88 24.56
CA CYS A 133 -15.33 17.89 24.52
C CYS A 133 -15.93 19.20 24.02
N ILE A 134 -15.75 20.29 24.79
CA ILE A 134 -16.41 21.60 24.60
C ILE A 134 -15.36 22.70 24.56
N TYR A 135 -15.49 23.62 23.60
CA TYR A 135 -14.69 24.84 23.56
C TYR A 135 -15.61 26.07 23.59
N ARG A 136 -15.47 26.92 24.61
CA ARG A 136 -16.15 28.20 24.70
C ARG A 136 -15.18 29.32 24.33
N SER A 137 -15.58 30.18 23.40
CA SER A 137 -14.74 31.30 22.95
C SER A 137 -14.43 32.27 24.13
N GLY A 138 -13.18 32.69 24.24
CA GLY A 138 -12.78 33.72 25.18
C GLY A 138 -13.23 35.13 24.77
N SER A 139 -13.80 35.34 23.57
CA SER A 139 -14.39 36.64 23.16
C SER A 139 -15.80 36.77 23.74
N PRO A 140 -16.06 37.78 24.61
CA PRO A 140 -17.39 37.94 25.23
C PRO A 140 -18.53 38.05 24.23
N GLN A 141 -18.33 38.76 23.12
CA GLN A 141 -19.37 38.98 22.10
C GLN A 141 -19.74 37.69 21.34
N LYS A 142 -18.77 36.79 21.12
CA LYS A 142 -19.02 35.49 20.49
C LYS A 142 -19.58 34.47 21.48
N ALA A 143 -19.15 34.53 22.74
CA ALA A 143 -19.57 33.61 23.79
C ALA A 143 -21.04 33.79 24.16
N ILE A 144 -21.49 35.04 24.45
CA ILE A 144 -22.86 35.35 24.87
C ILE A 144 -23.93 34.80 23.90
N ARG A 145 -23.64 34.84 22.58
CA ARG A 145 -24.55 34.28 21.55
C ARG A 145 -24.67 32.76 21.55
N LYS A 146 -23.68 32.05 22.08
CA LYS A 146 -23.56 30.58 22.03
C LYS A 146 -23.72 29.92 23.40
N ASP A 147 -23.68 30.67 24.50
CA ASP A 147 -23.71 30.15 25.86
C ASP A 147 -25.00 29.33 26.16
N GLU A 148 -26.16 29.83 25.75
CA GLU A 148 -27.43 29.10 25.93
C GLU A 148 -27.42 27.74 25.21
N GLU A 149 -26.87 27.67 24.01
CA GLU A 149 -26.74 26.40 23.28
C GLU A 149 -25.71 25.48 23.95
N MET A 150 -24.66 26.03 24.56
CA MET A 150 -23.69 25.26 25.36
C MET A 150 -24.37 24.65 26.59
N TYR A 151 -25.21 25.41 27.31
CA TYR A 151 -25.94 24.87 28.46
C TYR A 151 -26.93 23.78 28.06
N LYS A 152 -27.61 23.90 26.91
CA LYS A 152 -28.45 22.85 26.36
C LYS A 152 -27.63 21.59 26.03
N LEU A 153 -26.44 21.73 25.41
CA LEU A 153 -25.53 20.63 25.15
C LEU A 153 -25.10 19.92 26.45
N ILE A 154 -24.71 20.68 27.50
CA ILE A 154 -24.30 20.13 28.79
C ILE A 154 -25.46 19.31 29.39
N LYS A 155 -26.68 19.87 29.42
CA LYS A 155 -27.89 19.18 29.93
C LYS A 155 -28.20 17.93 29.07
N ALA A 156 -28.11 18.01 27.74
CA ALA A 156 -28.35 16.86 26.84
C ALA A 156 -27.29 15.73 27.05
N SER A 157 -26.00 16.08 27.17
CA SER A 157 -24.93 15.14 27.41
C SER A 157 -25.12 14.42 28.76
N THR A 158 -25.49 15.14 29.82
CA THR A 158 -25.67 14.61 31.15
C THR A 158 -26.98 13.80 31.32
N ALA A 159 -28.03 14.18 30.62
CA ALA A 159 -29.32 13.45 30.61
C ALA A 159 -29.31 12.17 29.78
N SER A 160 -28.35 11.99 28.82
CA SER A 160 -28.31 10.86 27.89
C SER A 160 -28.32 9.50 28.62
N PRO A 161 -29.28 8.60 28.32
CA PRO A 161 -29.39 7.31 29.03
C PRO A 161 -28.38 6.28 28.53
N GLY A 162 -28.14 5.23 29.30
CA GLY A 162 -27.33 4.06 28.88
C GLY A 162 -25.82 4.19 29.06
N TYR A 163 -25.33 5.32 29.57
CA TYR A 163 -23.90 5.53 29.85
C TYR A 163 -23.65 5.38 31.35
N LYS A 164 -22.68 4.51 31.68
CA LYS A 164 -22.28 4.28 33.09
C LYS A 164 -21.46 5.44 33.67
N MET A 165 -20.72 6.15 32.82
CA MET A 165 -19.99 7.36 33.18
C MET A 165 -20.12 8.37 32.05
N LYS A 166 -20.27 9.63 32.41
CA LYS A 166 -20.25 10.77 31.49
C LYS A 166 -19.14 11.69 31.93
N ALA A 167 -18.33 12.15 30.96
CA ALA A 167 -17.23 13.10 31.19
C ALA A 167 -17.38 14.27 30.25
N LEU A 168 -17.40 15.48 30.80
CA LEU A 168 -17.34 16.75 30.06
C LEU A 168 -15.96 17.33 30.27
N VAL A 169 -15.29 17.70 29.20
CA VAL A 169 -13.96 18.31 29.27
C VAL A 169 -13.89 19.52 28.34
N GLY A 170 -13.21 20.55 28.74
CA GLY A 170 -13.16 21.70 27.88
C GLY A 170 -12.39 22.90 28.43
N ASP A 171 -12.18 23.84 27.52
CA ASP A 171 -11.78 25.20 27.80
C ASP A 171 -13.06 26.06 27.83
N PHE A 172 -13.44 26.49 29.02
CA PHE A 172 -14.67 27.26 29.22
C PHE A 172 -14.45 28.75 29.27
N ASN A 173 -13.20 29.22 29.38
CA ASN A 173 -12.86 30.67 29.45
C ASN A 173 -13.70 31.45 30.49
N LEU A 174 -13.98 30.84 31.67
CA LEU A 174 -14.73 31.40 32.79
C LEU A 174 -13.83 31.50 34.01
N ASN A 175 -12.79 32.27 33.93
CA ASN A 175 -11.68 32.35 34.90
C ASN A 175 -12.00 33.13 36.18
N ARG A 176 -13.20 33.70 36.32
CA ARG A 176 -13.65 34.37 37.54
C ARG A 176 -14.26 33.37 38.56
N ILE A 177 -14.54 32.14 38.16
CA ILE A 177 -15.03 31.11 39.05
C ILE A 177 -13.85 30.50 39.79
N SER A 178 -13.89 30.51 41.13
CA SER A 178 -12.94 29.77 41.95
C SER A 178 -13.51 28.40 42.28
N TRP A 179 -12.73 27.34 42.09
CA TRP A 179 -13.13 25.94 42.34
C TRP A 179 -12.33 25.36 43.50
N SER A 180 -12.95 25.30 44.75
CA SER A 180 -12.27 24.73 45.91
C SER A 180 -13.23 24.35 47.06
N PRO A 181 -13.66 23.12 47.18
CA PRO A 181 -14.09 22.11 46.18
C PRO A 181 -15.38 22.51 45.47
N GLU A 182 -16.19 23.40 46.02
CA GLU A 182 -17.40 23.95 45.42
C GLU A 182 -17.06 25.24 44.63
N PRO A 183 -17.88 25.60 43.63
CA PRO A 183 -17.67 26.83 42.88
C PRO A 183 -17.99 28.07 43.75
N GLU A 184 -17.00 28.94 43.88
CA GLU A 184 -17.12 30.25 44.52
C GLU A 184 -17.16 31.32 43.46
N LEU A 185 -18.19 32.20 43.51
CA LEU A 185 -18.36 33.33 42.60
C LEU A 185 -17.97 34.62 43.33
N PRO A 186 -17.34 35.60 42.61
CA PRO A 186 -17.11 36.92 43.19
C PRO A 186 -18.42 37.62 43.60
N LEU A 187 -18.42 38.24 44.75
CA LEU A 187 -19.60 38.90 45.36
C LEU A 187 -20.26 39.98 44.50
N LEU A 188 -19.58 40.48 43.44
CA LEU A 188 -20.05 41.55 42.54
C LEU A 188 -20.63 41.01 41.22
N LEU A 189 -20.79 39.70 41.02
CA LEU A 189 -21.43 39.18 39.81
C LEU A 189 -22.96 39.20 39.95
N THR A 190 -23.61 39.65 38.85
CA THR A 190 -25.06 39.58 38.73
C THR A 190 -25.55 38.18 38.42
N GLU A 191 -26.75 37.82 38.78
CA GLU A 191 -27.38 36.49 38.47
C GLU A 191 -27.37 36.22 36.93
N ASP A 192 -27.44 37.23 36.11
CA ASP A 192 -27.39 37.14 34.63
C ASP A 192 -25.99 36.94 34.05
N SER A 193 -24.95 36.96 34.89
CA SER A 193 -23.59 36.73 34.38
C SER A 193 -23.39 35.32 33.82
N ALA A 194 -22.50 35.17 32.83
CA ALA A 194 -22.18 33.86 32.22
C ALA A 194 -21.64 32.88 33.25
N GLU A 195 -20.89 33.37 34.25
CA GLU A 195 -20.35 32.61 35.35
C GLU A 195 -21.47 32.01 36.26
N CYS A 196 -22.44 32.86 36.65
CA CYS A 196 -23.58 32.43 37.48
C CYS A 196 -24.40 31.34 36.73
N LYS A 197 -24.82 31.63 35.50
CA LYS A 197 -25.60 30.69 34.66
C LYS A 197 -24.85 29.39 34.41
N PHE A 198 -23.54 29.41 34.22
CA PHE A 198 -22.73 28.20 34.06
C PHE A 198 -22.68 27.38 35.33
N VAL A 199 -22.44 28.02 36.49
CA VAL A 199 -22.43 27.30 37.79
C VAL A 199 -23.80 26.67 38.06
N GLU A 200 -24.90 27.38 37.81
CA GLU A 200 -26.22 26.82 37.91
C GLU A 200 -26.44 25.62 36.98
N CYS A 201 -26.06 25.75 35.73
CA CYS A 201 -26.15 24.64 34.79
C CYS A 201 -25.38 23.39 35.28
N ILE A 202 -24.17 23.57 35.82
CA ILE A 202 -23.38 22.47 36.36
C ILE A 202 -24.04 21.85 37.60
N ARG A 203 -24.58 22.67 38.51
CA ARG A 203 -25.33 22.22 39.68
C ARG A 203 -26.60 21.44 39.31
N ASP A 204 -27.35 21.93 38.32
CA ASP A 204 -28.53 21.26 37.76
C ASP A 204 -28.23 19.87 37.20
N THR A 205 -27.00 19.66 36.68
CA THR A 205 -26.58 18.42 36.04
C THR A 205 -25.87 17.45 37.00
N PHE A 206 -25.65 17.83 38.26
CA PHE A 206 -24.98 17.05 39.29
C PHE A 206 -23.61 16.51 38.85
N MET A 207 -22.83 17.32 38.16
CA MET A 207 -21.48 16.95 37.71
C MET A 207 -20.43 17.43 38.71
N TYR A 208 -19.41 16.57 38.92
CA TYR A 208 -18.29 16.86 39.82
C TYR A 208 -17.13 17.43 39.01
N GLN A 209 -16.63 18.59 39.39
CA GLN A 209 -15.46 19.26 38.84
C GLN A 209 -14.18 18.80 39.53
N HIS A 210 -13.09 18.55 38.78
CA HIS A 210 -11.88 17.92 39.33
C HIS A 210 -10.60 18.77 39.23
N VAL A 211 -10.59 19.86 38.47
CA VAL A 211 -9.40 20.68 38.24
C VAL A 211 -9.41 21.92 39.09
N THR A 212 -8.52 22.00 40.06
CA THR A 212 -8.48 23.11 41.05
C THR A 212 -7.28 24.02 40.87
N GLU A 213 -6.27 23.62 40.08
CA GLU A 213 -5.07 24.42 39.80
C GLU A 213 -5.16 25.13 38.48
N ALA A 214 -4.50 26.31 38.35
CA ALA A 214 -4.45 27.08 37.11
C ALA A 214 -3.94 26.22 35.94
N THR A 215 -4.57 26.32 34.77
CA THR A 215 -4.26 25.54 33.58
C THR A 215 -3.59 26.33 32.45
N ARG A 216 -3.61 27.65 32.52
CA ARG A 216 -3.02 28.56 31.54
C ARG A 216 -1.94 29.42 32.15
N TYR A 217 -0.77 29.45 31.48
CA TYR A 217 0.41 30.19 31.97
C TYR A 217 1.00 31.03 30.83
N ARG A 218 0.94 32.37 31.00
CA ARG A 218 1.56 33.35 30.10
C ARG A 218 2.61 34.15 30.87
N GLU A 219 3.72 34.43 30.18
CA GLU A 219 4.75 35.30 30.74
C GLU A 219 4.19 36.70 31.05
N GLY A 220 4.40 37.22 32.25
CA GLY A 220 3.89 38.54 32.70
C GLY A 220 2.43 38.56 33.18
N ASN A 221 1.66 37.49 33.06
CA ASN A 221 0.27 37.41 33.47
C ASN A 221 0.06 36.47 34.68
N ARG A 222 -0.96 36.72 35.48
CA ARG A 222 -1.37 35.74 36.49
C ARG A 222 -1.90 34.48 35.81
N PRO A 223 -1.53 33.25 36.28
CA PRO A 223 -2.09 32.01 35.79
C PRO A 223 -3.61 31.95 35.99
N THR A 224 -4.34 31.40 34.99
CA THR A 224 -5.82 31.26 35.02
C THR A 224 -6.24 29.81 34.95
N LEU A 225 -7.44 29.51 35.49
CA LEU A 225 -8.08 28.22 35.41
C LEU A 225 -9.17 28.26 34.33
N ASP A 226 -8.80 27.91 33.10
CA ASP A 226 -9.69 27.96 31.94
C ASP A 226 -10.18 26.57 31.51
N ASP A 227 -9.34 25.53 31.73
CA ASP A 227 -9.62 24.15 31.33
C ASP A 227 -10.18 23.32 32.49
N LEU A 228 -11.37 22.75 32.31
CA LEU A 228 -12.09 22.00 33.34
C LEU A 228 -12.42 20.58 32.91
N ILE A 229 -12.53 19.68 33.89
CA ILE A 229 -12.96 18.28 33.70
C ILE A 229 -14.09 17.97 34.71
N PHE A 230 -15.25 17.63 34.18
CA PHE A 230 -16.41 17.22 34.97
C PHE A 230 -16.74 15.75 34.70
N THR A 231 -17.19 15.04 35.73
CA THR A 231 -17.67 13.64 35.62
C THR A 231 -18.95 13.41 36.43
N SER A 232 -19.69 12.33 36.11
CA SER A 232 -20.95 11.96 36.77
C SER A 232 -20.79 11.58 38.25
N TYR A 233 -19.59 11.19 38.70
CA TYR A 233 -19.35 10.74 40.06
C TYR A 233 -18.00 11.28 40.56
N GLU A 234 -17.93 11.61 41.87
CA GLU A 234 -16.73 12.18 42.50
C GLU A 234 -15.49 11.30 42.31
N ASN A 235 -15.60 10.01 42.53
CA ASN A 235 -14.49 9.06 42.42
C ASN A 235 -14.22 8.52 41.00
N SER A 236 -14.76 9.19 39.96
CA SER A 236 -14.56 8.81 38.57
C SER A 236 -13.15 9.06 38.06
N ILE A 237 -12.38 9.91 38.73
CA ILE A 237 -11.01 10.28 38.32
C ILE A 237 -10.02 9.95 39.44
N SER A 238 -8.85 9.48 39.05
CA SER A 238 -7.65 9.38 39.89
C SER A 238 -6.41 9.86 39.17
N ASP A 239 -5.36 10.17 39.92
CA ASP A 239 -4.04 10.54 39.37
C ASP A 239 -4.08 11.75 38.41
N LEU A 240 -4.92 12.76 38.71
CA LEU A 240 -4.96 14.01 37.92
C LEU A 240 -3.63 14.75 38.08
N THR A 241 -2.97 15.04 36.96
CA THR A 241 -1.66 15.70 36.94
C THR A 241 -1.54 16.65 35.77
N GLN A 242 -0.88 17.76 35.98
CA GLN A 242 -0.49 18.70 34.95
C GLN A 242 0.82 18.29 34.28
N LYS A 243 0.87 18.33 32.95
CA LYS A 243 2.06 18.01 32.14
C LYS A 243 2.43 19.20 31.27
N ALA A 244 3.65 19.19 30.74
CA ALA A 244 4.13 20.24 29.84
C ALA A 244 3.16 20.50 28.70
N PRO A 245 2.95 21.80 28.32
CA PRO A 245 2.18 22.20 27.16
C PRO A 245 2.57 21.45 25.89
N LEU A 246 1.62 21.29 24.99
CA LEU A 246 1.86 20.69 23.66
C LEU A 246 2.43 21.77 22.73
N GLY A 247 3.67 21.59 22.29
CA GLY A 247 4.36 22.56 21.44
C GLY A 247 4.66 23.87 22.14
N LYS A 248 4.09 24.96 21.64
CA LYS A 248 4.20 26.33 22.18
C LYS A 248 2.90 26.83 22.83
N SER A 249 1.95 25.91 23.13
CA SER A 249 0.72 26.29 23.82
C SER A 249 1.02 26.93 25.18
N ASP A 250 0.21 27.86 25.62
CA ASP A 250 0.20 28.44 26.96
C ASP A 250 -0.68 27.64 27.93
N HIS A 251 -1.45 26.67 27.44
CA HIS A 251 -2.24 25.74 28.25
C HIS A 251 -1.46 24.46 28.58
N VAL A 252 -1.55 24.01 29.84
CA VAL A 252 -0.96 22.73 30.28
C VAL A 252 -1.68 21.56 29.63
N THR A 253 -1.07 20.40 29.65
CA THR A 253 -1.74 19.15 29.34
C THR A 253 -2.22 18.51 30.62
N LEU A 254 -3.52 18.27 30.77
CA LEU A 254 -4.10 17.53 31.89
C LEU A 254 -4.06 16.03 31.59
N THR A 255 -3.65 15.23 32.56
CA THR A 255 -3.69 13.76 32.43
C THR A 255 -4.24 13.14 33.70
N CYS A 256 -5.16 12.18 33.56
CA CYS A 256 -5.76 11.47 34.67
C CYS A 256 -6.06 10.02 34.31
N GLN A 257 -6.58 9.25 35.27
CA GLN A 257 -7.16 7.93 35.08
C GLN A 257 -8.67 8.02 35.29
N LEU A 258 -9.45 7.58 34.28
CA LEU A 258 -10.90 7.42 34.46
C LEU A 258 -11.17 6.03 35.03
N ASN A 259 -11.82 5.96 36.17
CA ASN A 259 -12.17 4.72 36.88
C ASN A 259 -13.43 4.11 36.27
N THR A 260 -13.29 3.05 35.49
CA THR A 260 -14.39 2.41 34.76
C THR A 260 -14.24 0.89 34.77
N ASP A 261 -15.30 0.17 34.40
CA ASP A 261 -15.29 -1.28 34.20
C ASP A 261 -15.09 -1.70 32.73
N LEU A 262 -14.80 -0.77 31.84
CA LEU A 262 -14.49 -1.09 30.44
C LEU A 262 -13.25 -1.98 30.33
N LYS A 263 -13.39 -3.11 29.65
CA LYS A 263 -12.29 -4.03 29.34
C LYS A 263 -11.87 -3.88 27.88
N PRO A 264 -10.55 -3.76 27.59
CA PRO A 264 -10.07 -3.64 26.22
C PRO A 264 -10.19 -4.97 25.46
N THR A 265 -10.32 -4.89 24.14
CA THR A 265 -10.19 -6.01 23.20
C THR A 265 -8.70 -6.23 22.94
N ILE A 266 -8.06 -7.18 23.62
CA ILE A 266 -6.60 -7.41 23.46
C ILE A 266 -6.36 -8.69 22.69
N SER A 267 -5.59 -8.64 21.60
CA SER A 267 -4.82 -9.76 21.06
C SER A 267 -3.32 -9.42 21.09
N LYS A 268 -2.52 -10.24 21.76
CA LYS A 268 -1.06 -10.14 21.72
C LYS A 268 -0.58 -10.78 20.44
N LYS A 269 0.30 -10.12 19.69
CA LYS A 269 1.02 -10.71 18.54
C LYS A 269 2.50 -10.79 18.87
N VAL A 270 3.08 -11.96 18.66
CA VAL A 270 4.52 -12.22 18.80
C VAL A 270 5.15 -12.12 17.41
N PHE A 271 6.29 -11.43 17.31
CA PHE A 271 7.07 -11.29 16.08
C PHE A 271 8.54 -11.64 16.33
N TYR A 272 9.16 -12.33 15.39
CA TYR A 272 10.58 -12.60 15.41
C TYR A 272 11.41 -11.42 14.89
N ASN A 273 12.52 -11.10 15.57
CA ASN A 273 13.46 -10.06 15.15
C ASN A 273 14.66 -10.64 14.43
N TYR A 274 14.50 -11.00 13.18
CA TYR A 274 15.54 -11.56 12.32
C TYR A 274 16.79 -10.67 12.13
N ASN A 275 16.72 -9.36 12.47
CA ASN A 275 17.89 -8.48 12.41
C ASN A 275 18.83 -8.62 13.60
N LYS A 276 18.35 -9.24 14.69
CA LYS A 276 19.10 -9.45 15.93
C LYS A 276 19.32 -10.94 16.24
N ALA A 277 19.09 -11.79 15.23
CA ALA A 277 19.30 -13.23 15.35
C ALA A 277 20.81 -13.55 15.52
N ASP A 278 21.09 -14.56 16.32
CA ASP A 278 22.43 -15.16 16.43
C ASP A 278 22.59 -16.21 15.32
N TYR A 279 23.03 -15.74 14.15
CA TYR A 279 23.27 -16.62 13.01
C TYR A 279 24.50 -17.51 13.21
N GLY A 280 25.46 -17.15 14.06
CA GLY A 280 26.61 -18.02 14.39
C GLY A 280 26.18 -19.30 15.10
N LYS A 281 25.38 -19.17 16.16
CA LYS A 281 24.78 -20.32 16.86
C LYS A 281 23.89 -21.13 15.93
N MET A 282 23.06 -20.46 15.10
CA MET A 282 22.14 -21.12 14.17
C MET A 282 22.87 -22.00 13.14
N LYS A 283 24.02 -21.56 12.63
CA LYS A 283 24.88 -22.33 11.71
C LYS A 283 25.37 -23.60 12.34
N ILE A 284 25.83 -23.53 13.60
CA ILE A 284 26.29 -24.72 14.35
C ILE A 284 25.13 -25.73 14.54
N MET A 285 23.93 -25.26 14.86
CA MET A 285 22.76 -26.12 15.06
C MET A 285 22.32 -26.83 13.78
N LEU A 286 22.46 -26.18 12.62
CA LEU A 286 22.03 -26.70 11.32
C LEU A 286 23.15 -27.48 10.58
N ASN A 287 24.37 -27.47 11.09
CA ASN A 287 25.49 -28.27 10.55
C ASN A 287 25.42 -29.70 11.09
N LYS A 288 24.65 -30.56 10.42
CA LYS A 288 24.36 -31.95 10.78
C LYS A 288 24.69 -32.89 9.62
N ASN A 289 24.84 -34.19 9.89
CA ASN A 289 24.89 -35.20 8.83
C ASN A 289 23.46 -35.47 8.32
N TRP A 290 23.06 -34.74 7.30
CA TRP A 290 21.70 -34.78 6.78
C TRP A 290 21.41 -36.03 5.96
N GLU A 291 22.44 -36.67 5.35
CA GLU A 291 22.28 -37.91 4.58
C GLU A 291 21.80 -39.05 5.51
N ASP A 292 22.41 -39.18 6.66
CA ASP A 292 22.00 -40.19 7.66
C ASP A 292 20.61 -39.90 8.20
N ILE A 293 20.31 -38.66 8.52
CA ILE A 293 19.01 -38.23 9.08
C ILE A 293 17.85 -38.50 8.10
N PHE A 294 18.10 -38.34 6.80
CA PHE A 294 17.11 -38.50 5.75
C PHE A 294 17.06 -39.86 5.11
N SER A 295 17.99 -40.75 5.48
CA SER A 295 18.03 -42.12 4.92
C SER A 295 16.70 -42.83 5.12
N GLY A 296 16.17 -43.45 4.05
CA GLY A 296 14.91 -44.20 4.05
C GLY A 296 13.63 -43.38 4.23
N LYS A 297 13.71 -42.07 4.34
CA LYS A 297 12.55 -41.19 4.59
C LYS A 297 11.81 -40.81 3.31
N SER A 298 10.49 -40.59 3.42
CA SER A 298 9.65 -40.04 2.37
C SER A 298 9.87 -38.52 2.21
N VAL A 299 9.41 -37.94 1.09
CA VAL A 299 9.48 -36.52 0.81
C VAL A 299 8.80 -35.68 1.92
N GLN A 300 7.65 -36.17 2.41
CA GLN A 300 6.92 -35.48 3.49
C GLN A 300 7.70 -35.52 4.80
N GLU A 301 8.24 -36.67 5.19
CA GLU A 301 9.03 -36.80 6.43
C GLU A 301 10.31 -35.95 6.37
N ILE A 302 11.05 -35.93 5.26
CA ILE A 302 12.23 -35.09 5.06
C ILE A 302 11.84 -33.63 5.23
N SER A 303 10.74 -33.17 4.60
CA SER A 303 10.27 -31.81 4.70
C SER A 303 9.85 -31.43 6.12
N ASP A 304 9.20 -32.34 6.84
CA ASP A 304 8.75 -32.09 8.23
C ASP A 304 9.94 -32.03 9.18
N ILE A 305 10.93 -32.94 9.05
CA ILE A 305 12.18 -32.89 9.83
C ILE A 305 12.94 -31.59 9.57
N LEU A 306 13.15 -31.22 8.30
CA LEU A 306 13.84 -29.97 7.95
C LEU A 306 13.13 -28.73 8.50
N THR A 307 11.80 -28.71 8.44
CA THR A 307 10.99 -27.62 8.97
C THR A 307 11.06 -27.57 10.50
N LEU A 308 11.07 -28.71 11.18
CA LEU A 308 11.19 -28.82 12.64
C LEU A 308 12.54 -28.27 13.11
N GLU A 309 13.63 -28.73 12.53
CA GLU A 309 15.01 -28.31 12.87
C GLU A 309 15.23 -26.81 12.58
N TYR A 310 14.68 -26.34 11.45
CA TYR A 310 14.69 -24.92 11.12
C TYR A 310 13.93 -24.09 12.18
N ASN A 311 12.73 -24.52 12.57
CA ASN A 311 11.91 -23.80 13.55
C ASN A 311 12.56 -23.82 14.94
N GLN A 312 13.15 -24.92 15.35
CA GLN A 312 13.90 -25.01 16.60
C GLN A 312 15.09 -24.03 16.61
N ALA A 313 15.86 -23.98 15.52
CA ALA A 313 16.97 -23.03 15.39
C ALA A 313 16.47 -21.56 15.39
N VAL A 314 15.34 -21.27 14.78
CA VAL A 314 14.71 -19.94 14.83
C VAL A 314 14.25 -19.60 16.25
N GLU A 315 13.61 -20.54 16.96
CA GLU A 315 13.16 -20.30 18.34
C GLU A 315 14.29 -20.00 19.31
N GLU A 316 15.41 -20.68 19.17
CA GLU A 316 16.58 -20.52 20.05
C GLU A 316 17.43 -19.29 19.70
N CYS A 317 17.57 -18.99 18.39
CA CYS A 317 18.53 -17.98 17.92
C CYS A 317 17.90 -16.63 17.56
N VAL A 318 16.56 -16.57 17.36
CA VAL A 318 15.88 -15.32 16.96
C VAL A 318 15.07 -14.74 18.11
N PRO A 319 15.42 -13.55 18.63
CA PRO A 319 14.69 -12.92 19.71
C PRO A 319 13.23 -12.65 19.35
N LYS A 320 12.30 -13.09 20.22
CA LYS A 320 10.87 -12.79 20.11
C LYS A 320 10.57 -11.39 20.67
N ILE A 321 9.77 -10.61 19.95
CA ILE A 321 9.24 -9.34 20.41
C ILE A 321 7.73 -9.49 20.59
N GLU A 322 7.26 -9.41 21.84
CA GLU A 322 5.84 -9.29 22.11
C GLU A 322 5.37 -7.87 21.77
N GLN A 323 4.54 -7.73 20.77
CA GLN A 323 3.86 -6.49 20.47
C GLN A 323 2.44 -6.59 21.03
N GLN A 324 2.19 -5.89 22.14
CA GLN A 324 0.81 -5.61 22.53
C GLN A 324 0.14 -4.85 21.38
N ASN A 325 -1.13 -5.09 21.15
CA ASN A 325 -1.91 -4.47 20.02
C ASN A 325 -2.06 -2.95 20.11
N SER A 326 -1.14 -2.25 20.76
CA SER A 326 -1.01 -0.82 20.59
C SER A 326 -0.26 -0.58 19.29
N ASN A 327 -0.97 -0.31 18.21
CA ASN A 327 -0.40 0.13 16.93
C ASN A 327 0.31 1.49 17.01
N ILE A 328 0.66 1.95 18.21
CA ILE A 328 1.31 3.23 18.47
C ILE A 328 2.81 3.05 18.28
N LYS A 329 3.24 3.24 17.04
CA LYS A 329 4.67 3.24 16.71
C LYS A 329 5.22 4.65 16.87
N LYS A 330 6.39 4.79 17.53
CA LYS A 330 7.11 6.06 17.51
C LYS A 330 7.30 6.50 16.07
N PRO A 331 7.34 7.82 15.80
CA PRO A 331 7.69 8.31 14.48
C PRO A 331 8.99 7.66 14.00
N VAL A 332 8.95 7.06 12.80
CA VAL A 332 10.09 6.29 12.26
C VAL A 332 11.40 7.09 12.13
N TRP A 333 11.28 8.41 12.07
CA TRP A 333 12.43 9.33 12.00
C TRP A 333 13.01 9.70 13.37
N MET A 334 12.38 9.32 14.50
CA MET A 334 12.81 9.69 15.84
C MET A 334 13.96 8.82 16.32
N ASP A 335 15.12 9.41 16.48
CA ASP A 335 16.29 8.77 17.05
C ASP A 335 16.34 8.88 18.59
N ARG A 336 17.37 8.26 19.21
CA ARG A 336 17.54 8.29 20.66
C ARG A 336 17.83 9.70 21.21
N ASN A 337 18.49 10.54 20.41
CA ASN A 337 18.88 11.89 20.84
C ASN A 337 17.66 12.81 20.87
N ALA A 338 16.82 12.78 19.83
CA ALA A 338 15.56 13.51 19.79
C ALA A 338 14.66 13.14 20.98
N LEU A 339 14.52 11.82 21.28
CA LEU A 339 13.76 11.36 22.43
C LEU A 339 14.31 11.88 23.76
N ARG A 340 15.64 11.87 23.95
CA ARG A 340 16.30 12.39 25.16
C ARG A 340 16.02 13.89 25.37
N LYS A 341 16.05 14.70 24.28
CA LYS A 341 15.76 16.14 24.35
C LYS A 341 14.29 16.42 24.67
N VAL A 342 13.35 15.60 24.17
CA VAL A 342 11.94 15.68 24.54
C VAL A 342 11.74 15.40 26.03
N LYS A 343 12.38 14.36 26.59
CA LYS A 343 12.31 14.04 28.03
C LYS A 343 12.86 15.19 28.89
N ARG A 344 13.99 15.79 28.50
CA ARG A 344 14.55 16.96 29.22
C ARG A 344 13.60 18.16 29.25
N LYS A 345 12.90 18.43 28.11
CA LYS A 345 11.84 19.45 28.08
C LYS A 345 10.75 19.17 29.14
N TYR A 346 10.28 17.93 29.24
CA TYR A 346 9.26 17.59 30.24
C TYR A 346 9.76 17.70 31.68
N SER A 347 11.02 17.29 31.96
CA SER A 347 11.59 17.42 33.28
C SER A 347 11.79 18.90 33.71
N SER A 348 12.21 19.79 32.79
CA SER A 348 12.35 21.22 33.10
C SER A 348 10.98 21.91 33.34
N TRP A 349 9.93 21.48 32.64
CA TRP A 349 8.57 21.93 32.92
C TRP A 349 8.09 21.50 34.33
N CYS A 350 8.28 20.23 34.71
CA CYS A 350 7.93 19.76 36.06
C CYS A 350 8.67 20.57 37.14
N ARG A 351 9.96 20.91 36.90
CA ARG A 351 10.72 21.77 37.81
C ARG A 351 10.09 23.16 37.95
N TYR A 352 9.69 23.75 36.82
CA TYR A 352 8.99 25.05 36.84
C TYR A 352 7.67 24.97 37.64
N LEU A 353 6.84 23.94 37.44
CA LEU A 353 5.60 23.77 38.19
C LEU A 353 5.80 23.74 39.71
N ASN A 354 6.90 23.09 40.17
CA ASN A 354 7.25 23.00 41.58
C ASN A 354 7.80 24.32 42.16
N THR A 355 8.55 25.08 41.39
CA THR A 355 9.23 26.29 41.87
C THR A 355 8.50 27.58 41.57
N LYS A 356 7.72 27.62 40.48
CA LYS A 356 7.00 28.80 39.92
C LYS A 356 7.93 30.01 39.66
N GLN A 357 9.27 29.82 39.63
CA GLN A 357 10.26 30.88 39.44
C GLN A 357 10.49 31.18 37.95
N SER A 358 10.65 32.48 37.62
CA SER A 358 10.94 32.95 36.25
C SER A 358 12.20 32.29 35.67
N ARG A 359 13.27 32.08 36.46
CA ARG A 359 14.50 31.38 36.02
C ARG A 359 14.22 29.97 35.52
N THR A 360 13.37 29.19 36.22
CA THR A 360 13.03 27.81 35.81
C THR A 360 12.12 27.76 34.60
N TYR A 361 11.32 28.81 34.40
CA TYR A 361 10.53 29.00 33.18
C TYR A 361 11.42 29.26 31.95
N GLN A 362 12.45 30.11 32.10
CA GLN A 362 13.43 30.34 31.02
C GLN A 362 14.22 29.08 30.67
N GLU A 363 14.64 28.30 31.68
CA GLU A 363 15.25 26.98 31.45
C GLU A 363 14.32 26.04 30.63
N TYR A 364 13.03 26.03 30.93
CA TYR A 364 12.06 25.26 30.14
C TYR A 364 11.99 25.74 28.67
N ILE A 365 11.97 27.07 28.43
CA ILE A 365 11.95 27.66 27.09
C ILE A 365 13.18 27.21 26.28
N GLU A 366 14.37 27.24 26.88
CA GLU A 366 15.60 26.76 26.24
C GLU A 366 15.51 25.28 25.87
N LYS A 367 15.08 24.42 26.82
CA LYS A 367 14.96 22.98 26.56
C LYS A 367 13.87 22.66 25.54
N ARG A 368 12.78 23.45 25.50
CA ARG A 368 11.74 23.36 24.46
C ARG A 368 12.33 23.70 23.07
N ASN A 369 13.13 24.74 22.96
CA ASN A 369 13.74 25.16 21.70
C ASN A 369 14.78 24.13 21.21
N GLU A 370 15.63 23.62 22.12
CA GLU A 370 16.56 22.52 21.83
C GLU A 370 15.83 21.27 21.29
N SER A 371 14.75 20.87 21.94
CA SER A 371 13.94 19.71 21.52
C SER A 371 13.35 19.92 20.10
N THR A 372 12.85 21.13 19.82
CA THR A 372 12.30 21.47 18.52
C THR A 372 13.37 21.41 17.41
N LYS A 373 14.57 21.95 17.69
CA LYS A 373 15.71 21.91 16.75
C LYS A 373 16.15 20.49 16.45
N GLU A 374 16.24 19.65 17.49
CA GLU A 374 16.67 18.27 17.36
C GLU A 374 15.65 17.38 16.62
N ASN A 375 14.36 17.59 16.85
CA ASN A 375 13.31 16.88 16.10
C ASN A 375 13.36 17.22 14.60
N LYS A 376 13.61 18.48 14.24
CA LYS A 376 13.82 18.90 12.85
C LYS A 376 15.04 18.23 12.22
N ARG A 377 16.17 18.16 12.98
CA ARG A 377 17.42 17.50 12.54
C ARG A 377 17.19 16.00 12.27
N ALA A 378 16.65 15.28 13.25
CA ALA A 378 16.40 13.84 13.15
C ALA A 378 15.50 13.49 11.97
N ARG A 379 14.45 14.28 11.74
CA ARG A 379 13.56 14.09 10.60
C ARG A 379 14.27 14.32 9.26
N LYS A 380 15.08 15.38 9.16
CA LYS A 380 15.85 15.69 7.94
C LYS A 380 16.81 14.55 7.60
N GLU A 381 17.51 14.00 8.57
CA GLU A 381 18.46 12.89 8.36
C GLU A 381 17.75 11.60 7.94
N PHE A 382 16.60 11.30 8.56
CA PHE A 382 15.77 10.16 8.16
C PHE A 382 15.25 10.32 6.72
N GLU A 383 14.72 11.48 6.36
CA GLU A 383 14.23 11.78 5.01
C GLU A 383 15.37 11.67 3.97
N LYS A 384 16.58 12.13 4.32
CA LYS A 384 17.79 11.98 3.48
C LYS A 384 18.19 10.52 3.27
N LYS A 385 18.16 9.71 4.33
CA LYS A 385 18.43 8.27 4.24
C LYS A 385 17.41 7.57 3.35
N LEU A 386 16.13 7.84 3.57
CA LEU A 386 15.03 7.25 2.82
C LEU A 386 15.09 7.59 1.32
N ALA A 387 15.45 8.83 0.99
CA ALA A 387 15.65 9.27 -0.39
C ALA A 387 16.83 8.54 -1.06
N LYS A 388 17.97 8.33 -0.35
CA LYS A 388 19.12 7.56 -0.87
C LYS A 388 18.73 6.12 -1.20
N GLU A 389 17.91 5.49 -0.36
CA GLU A 389 17.46 4.11 -0.52
C GLU A 389 16.26 3.98 -1.50
N CYS A 390 15.70 5.09 -1.99
CA CYS A 390 14.45 5.08 -2.78
C CYS A 390 14.53 4.23 -4.05
N ARG A 391 15.68 4.18 -4.71
CA ARG A 391 15.89 3.38 -5.92
C ARG A 391 16.01 1.88 -5.64
N THR A 392 16.68 1.52 -4.55
CA THR A 392 16.91 0.11 -4.15
C THR A 392 15.74 -0.45 -3.35
N ASN A 393 15.06 0.39 -2.57
CA ASN A 393 13.92 0.02 -1.72
C ASN A 393 12.76 1.03 -1.84
N PRO A 394 12.12 1.17 -3.01
CA PRO A 394 11.01 2.10 -3.21
C PRO A 394 9.81 1.78 -2.28
N LYS A 395 9.67 0.52 -1.84
CA LYS A 395 8.61 0.09 -0.92
C LYS A 395 8.67 0.83 0.42
N ALA A 396 9.86 1.07 0.96
CA ALA A 396 10.04 1.83 2.21
C ALA A 396 9.60 3.29 2.04
N THR A 397 9.98 3.93 0.92
CA THR A 397 9.58 5.31 0.60
C THR A 397 8.07 5.44 0.44
N TRP A 398 7.43 4.53 -0.32
CA TRP A 398 5.98 4.51 -0.47
C TRP A 398 5.27 4.24 0.85
N LYS A 399 5.81 3.36 1.70
CA LYS A 399 5.27 3.11 3.06
C LYS A 399 5.31 4.37 3.92
N TYR A 400 6.40 5.12 3.88
CA TYR A 400 6.52 6.40 4.59
C TYR A 400 5.55 7.44 4.03
N MET A 401 5.47 7.62 2.71
CA MET A 401 4.52 8.52 2.06
C MET A 401 3.07 8.15 2.37
N LYS A 402 2.71 6.86 2.30
CA LYS A 402 1.37 6.37 2.67
C LYS A 402 1.09 6.54 4.16
N SER A 403 2.08 6.39 5.05
CA SER A 403 1.90 6.58 6.49
C SER A 403 1.65 8.03 6.88
N THR A 404 2.13 8.98 6.06
CA THR A 404 1.88 10.42 6.25
C THR A 404 0.53 10.85 5.67
N ASN A 405 0.02 10.13 4.65
CA ASN A 405 -1.20 10.45 3.91
C ASN A 405 -2.31 9.39 4.11
N ARG A 406 -2.39 8.76 5.27
CA ARG A 406 -3.22 7.57 5.49
C ARG A 406 -4.63 7.63 4.91
N VAL A 407 -4.80 6.82 3.87
CA VAL A 407 -6.07 6.20 3.51
C VAL A 407 -6.11 4.83 4.20
N SER A 408 -7.25 4.42 4.73
CA SER A 408 -7.47 3.07 5.27
C SER A 408 -6.80 2.00 4.41
N THR A 409 -5.93 1.16 4.98
CA THR A 409 -5.10 0.19 4.25
C THR A 409 -5.71 -1.21 4.19
N GLY A 410 -6.92 -1.42 4.70
CA GLY A 410 -7.63 -2.70 4.66
C GLY A 410 -8.59 -2.82 3.47
N VAL A 411 -9.12 -4.02 3.27
CA VAL A 411 -10.25 -4.27 2.39
C VAL A 411 -11.51 -3.80 3.15
N PRO A 412 -12.34 -2.92 2.57
CA PRO A 412 -13.60 -2.50 3.19
C PRO A 412 -14.62 -3.63 3.16
N ASN A 413 -15.80 -3.40 3.74
CA ASN A 413 -16.92 -4.32 3.60
C ASN A 413 -17.25 -4.52 2.12
N LEU A 414 -17.43 -5.78 1.73
CA LEU A 414 -17.69 -6.18 0.35
C LEU A 414 -19.18 -6.39 0.13
N LYS A 415 -19.63 -6.09 -1.07
CA LYS A 415 -21.00 -6.37 -1.52
C LYS A 415 -21.09 -7.85 -1.92
N LYS A 416 -22.04 -8.57 -1.33
CA LYS A 416 -22.34 -9.97 -1.66
C LYS A 416 -23.22 -10.07 -2.91
N PRO A 417 -23.37 -11.28 -3.49
CA PRO A 417 -24.28 -11.50 -4.61
C PRO A 417 -25.75 -11.13 -4.32
N ASP A 418 -26.20 -11.29 -3.06
CA ASP A 418 -27.53 -10.89 -2.59
C ASP A 418 -27.72 -9.37 -2.42
N GLY A 419 -26.70 -8.57 -2.73
CA GLY A 419 -26.72 -7.11 -2.61
C GLY A 419 -26.37 -6.57 -1.22
N THR A 420 -26.30 -7.40 -0.19
CA THR A 420 -25.93 -7.01 1.18
C THR A 420 -24.42 -6.82 1.33
N PHE A 421 -23.98 -6.18 2.43
CA PHE A 421 -22.56 -5.99 2.72
C PHE A 421 -22.09 -6.95 3.80
N THR A 422 -20.83 -7.39 3.69
CA THR A 422 -20.16 -8.19 4.73
C THR A 422 -20.09 -7.42 6.04
N SER A 423 -20.25 -8.11 7.17
CA SER A 423 -20.28 -7.54 8.53
C SER A 423 -18.98 -7.78 9.30
N SER A 424 -18.20 -8.81 8.95
CA SER A 424 -16.98 -9.21 9.66
C SER A 424 -15.80 -9.43 8.72
N ASN A 425 -14.57 -9.40 9.28
CA ASN A 425 -13.36 -9.67 8.49
C ASN A 425 -13.27 -11.13 8.01
N THR A 426 -13.83 -12.07 8.75
CA THR A 426 -13.92 -13.48 8.33
C THR A 426 -14.84 -13.59 7.13
N GLU A 427 -16.02 -12.97 7.18
CA GLU A 427 -16.96 -12.93 6.07
C GLU A 427 -16.38 -12.26 4.81
N ILE A 428 -15.56 -11.19 4.97
CA ILE A 428 -14.79 -10.60 3.86
C ILE A 428 -13.84 -11.63 3.24
N ALA A 429 -13.12 -12.40 4.08
CA ALA A 429 -12.20 -13.43 3.61
C ALA A 429 -12.92 -14.55 2.87
N ASP A 430 -14.04 -15.03 3.39
CA ASP A 430 -14.85 -16.10 2.78
C ASP A 430 -15.48 -15.63 1.45
N THR A 431 -16.04 -14.42 1.40
CA THR A 431 -16.60 -13.83 0.17
C THR A 431 -15.53 -13.73 -0.94
N LEU A 432 -14.31 -13.31 -0.60
CA LEU A 432 -13.22 -13.26 -1.57
C LEU A 432 -12.79 -14.66 -2.02
N ASN A 433 -12.74 -15.63 -1.11
CA ASN A 433 -12.36 -17.00 -1.44
C ASN A 433 -13.38 -17.68 -2.35
N GLN A 434 -14.67 -17.49 -2.09
CA GLN A 434 -15.78 -17.94 -2.95
C GLN A 434 -15.69 -17.28 -4.34
N GLN A 435 -15.43 -15.97 -4.42
CA GLN A 435 -15.25 -15.27 -5.69
C GLN A 435 -14.04 -15.82 -6.48
N TYR A 436 -12.96 -16.23 -5.82
CA TYR A 436 -11.82 -16.81 -6.51
C TYR A 436 -12.10 -18.25 -6.96
N ALA A 437 -12.84 -19.03 -6.19
CA ALA A 437 -13.22 -20.39 -6.54
C ALA A 437 -14.27 -20.44 -7.67
N SER A 438 -15.15 -19.46 -7.76
CA SER A 438 -16.21 -19.41 -8.79
C SER A 438 -15.70 -19.26 -10.23
N VAL A 439 -14.42 -18.91 -10.41
CA VAL A 439 -13.82 -18.74 -11.75
C VAL A 439 -12.99 -19.95 -12.20
N PHE A 440 -12.91 -21.00 -11.39
CA PHE A 440 -12.20 -22.22 -11.77
C PHE A 440 -12.95 -22.97 -12.87
N THR A 441 -12.19 -23.44 -13.85
CA THR A 441 -12.72 -24.23 -14.97
C THR A 441 -12.90 -25.69 -14.54
N GLN A 442 -14.08 -26.24 -14.78
CA GLN A 442 -14.31 -27.68 -14.74
C GLN A 442 -13.87 -28.27 -16.09
N GLU A 443 -12.84 -29.10 -16.06
CA GLU A 443 -12.23 -29.61 -17.27
C GLU A 443 -13.08 -30.73 -17.87
N ASP A 444 -13.47 -30.57 -19.16
CA ASP A 444 -14.13 -31.63 -19.92
C ASP A 444 -13.08 -32.61 -20.47
N ILE A 445 -12.99 -33.80 -19.85
CA ILE A 445 -12.04 -34.83 -20.21
C ILE A 445 -12.43 -35.62 -21.45
N ASN A 446 -13.72 -35.55 -21.83
CA ASN A 446 -14.24 -36.31 -22.98
C ASN A 446 -13.91 -35.60 -24.31
N ASN A 447 -13.76 -34.30 -24.31
CA ASN A 447 -13.46 -33.44 -25.47
C ASN A 447 -12.05 -32.87 -25.42
N MET A 448 -11.04 -33.73 -25.33
CA MET A 448 -9.65 -33.32 -25.31
C MET A 448 -9.14 -32.93 -26.71
N PRO A 449 -8.56 -31.76 -26.90
CA PRO A 449 -8.04 -31.31 -28.19
C PRO A 449 -6.89 -32.21 -28.67
N ASN A 450 -6.81 -32.40 -29.98
CA ASN A 450 -5.63 -33.02 -30.59
C ASN A 450 -4.50 -31.99 -30.68
N ILE A 451 -3.42 -32.21 -29.91
CA ILE A 451 -2.24 -31.34 -29.90
C ILE A 451 -1.09 -32.09 -30.55
N PRO A 452 -0.65 -31.67 -31.75
CA PRO A 452 0.43 -32.35 -32.45
C PRO A 452 1.77 -32.17 -31.74
N GLN A 453 2.59 -33.18 -31.78
CA GLN A 453 3.96 -33.13 -31.27
C GLN A 453 4.80 -32.10 -32.08
N LYS A 454 5.63 -31.36 -31.36
CA LYS A 454 6.56 -30.43 -32.00
C LYS A 454 7.85 -31.15 -32.41
N PRO A 455 8.45 -30.74 -33.55
CA PRO A 455 9.72 -31.35 -33.95
C PRO A 455 10.83 -30.95 -32.98
N LEU A 456 11.56 -31.94 -32.49
CA LEU A 456 12.65 -31.72 -31.54
C LEU A 456 14.00 -31.91 -32.23
N LYS A 457 14.97 -31.03 -31.91
CA LYS A 457 16.38 -31.08 -32.34
C LYS A 457 17.26 -31.81 -31.31
N THR A 458 16.84 -31.83 -30.07
CA THR A 458 17.51 -32.47 -28.93
C THR A 458 16.59 -33.49 -28.29
N PRO A 459 17.11 -34.43 -27.48
CA PRO A 459 16.28 -35.41 -26.78
C PRO A 459 15.22 -34.74 -25.89
N GLU A 460 14.14 -35.46 -25.62
CA GLU A 460 13.10 -35.08 -24.69
C GLU A 460 13.65 -34.77 -23.29
N LEU A 461 13.02 -33.78 -22.63
CA LEU A 461 13.31 -33.47 -21.25
C LEU A 461 12.46 -34.35 -20.33
N GLN A 462 13.00 -35.55 -19.99
CA GLN A 462 12.27 -36.55 -19.20
C GLN A 462 12.41 -36.38 -17.70
N SER A 463 13.45 -35.66 -17.23
CA SER A 463 13.66 -35.42 -15.80
C SER A 463 14.37 -34.08 -15.56
N PHE A 464 14.20 -33.54 -14.36
CA PHE A 464 14.92 -32.34 -13.92
C PHE A 464 16.09 -32.72 -13.01
N ALA A 465 17.21 -32.01 -13.14
CA ALA A 465 18.37 -32.18 -12.30
C ALA A 465 18.57 -31.03 -11.32
N VAL A 466 19.00 -31.34 -10.10
CA VAL A 466 19.31 -30.36 -9.04
C VAL A 466 20.70 -30.66 -8.48
N THR A 467 21.56 -29.64 -8.36
CA THR A 467 22.89 -29.76 -7.75
C THR A 467 23.01 -28.85 -6.54
N LYS A 468 23.84 -29.20 -5.57
CA LYS A 468 24.10 -28.43 -4.35
C LYS A 468 24.60 -27.02 -4.66
N GLU A 469 25.44 -26.87 -5.70
CA GLU A 469 25.98 -25.58 -6.14
C GLU A 469 24.87 -24.68 -6.70
N ALA A 470 23.94 -25.26 -7.47
CA ALA A 470 22.81 -24.51 -8.02
C ALA A 470 21.86 -24.06 -6.90
N VAL A 471 21.57 -24.92 -5.93
CA VAL A 471 20.77 -24.58 -4.74
C VAL A 471 21.45 -23.49 -3.92
N LEU A 472 22.74 -23.63 -3.61
CA LEU A 472 23.51 -22.65 -2.84
C LEU A 472 23.52 -21.26 -3.53
N LYS A 473 23.71 -21.24 -4.85
CA LYS A 473 23.66 -20.01 -5.64
C LYS A 473 22.31 -19.29 -5.51
N GLU A 474 21.21 -20.04 -5.55
CA GLU A 474 19.87 -19.49 -5.44
C GLU A 474 19.53 -19.04 -4.01
N LEU A 475 19.98 -19.76 -2.98
CA LEU A 475 19.84 -19.36 -1.56
C LEU A 475 20.56 -18.03 -1.29
N LYS A 476 21.80 -17.87 -1.75
CA LYS A 476 22.56 -16.61 -1.64
C LYS A 476 21.90 -15.45 -2.39
N ALA A 477 21.16 -15.73 -3.45
CA ALA A 477 20.45 -14.72 -4.25
C ALA A 477 19.09 -14.31 -3.65
N LEU A 478 18.60 -14.96 -2.59
CA LEU A 478 17.31 -14.64 -1.96
C LEU A 478 17.22 -13.18 -1.51
N LYS A 479 16.04 -12.58 -1.72
CA LYS A 479 15.74 -11.22 -1.25
C LYS A 479 15.20 -11.27 0.19
N PRO A 480 15.93 -10.78 1.21
CA PRO A 480 15.64 -10.98 2.63
C PRO A 480 14.35 -10.31 3.13
N ASN A 481 13.75 -9.43 2.32
CA ASN A 481 12.56 -8.64 2.70
C ASN A 481 11.25 -9.20 2.08
N LYS A 482 11.26 -10.42 1.55
CA LYS A 482 10.05 -11.09 1.06
C LYS A 482 9.32 -11.79 2.21
N SER A 483 8.01 -12.01 2.03
CA SER A 483 7.18 -12.73 3.00
C SER A 483 7.42 -14.24 2.90
N PRO A 484 7.40 -14.99 4.02
CA PRO A 484 7.41 -16.45 4.02
C PRO A 484 6.11 -17.03 3.44
N GLY A 485 6.10 -18.31 3.14
CA GLY A 485 4.92 -19.10 2.82
C GLY A 485 4.14 -19.50 4.07
N ILE A 486 3.34 -20.58 3.94
CA ILE A 486 2.59 -21.17 5.06
C ILE A 486 3.51 -21.88 6.05
N ASP A 487 4.64 -22.38 5.58
CA ASP A 487 5.72 -23.02 6.34
C ASP A 487 6.50 -22.07 7.26
N GLU A 488 6.21 -20.76 7.19
CA GLU A 488 6.87 -19.69 7.95
C GLU A 488 8.39 -19.59 7.74
N ILE A 489 8.97 -20.38 6.82
CA ILE A 489 10.39 -20.33 6.48
C ILE A 489 10.74 -18.96 5.88
N HIS A 490 11.59 -18.21 6.60
CA HIS A 490 11.87 -16.83 6.26
C HIS A 490 13.11 -16.69 5.35
N PRO A 491 13.04 -15.96 4.21
CA PRO A 491 14.11 -15.88 3.21
C PRO A 491 15.42 -15.28 3.74
N ARG A 492 15.38 -14.45 4.79
CA ARG A 492 16.58 -13.93 5.42
C ARG A 492 17.36 -15.04 6.13
N VAL A 493 16.68 -15.90 6.86
CA VAL A 493 17.32 -17.00 7.57
C VAL A 493 17.99 -17.93 6.56
N LEU A 494 17.25 -18.39 5.55
CA LEU A 494 17.79 -19.23 4.47
C LEU A 494 19.03 -18.63 3.80
N LYS A 495 19.07 -17.30 3.63
CA LYS A 495 20.23 -16.61 3.04
C LYS A 495 21.44 -16.60 3.96
N GLU A 496 21.24 -16.34 5.26
CA GLU A 496 22.34 -16.20 6.23
C GLU A 496 22.97 -17.56 6.59
N VAL A 497 22.18 -18.66 6.53
CA VAL A 497 22.64 -20.04 6.77
C VAL A 497 22.71 -20.87 5.48
N ALA A 498 22.93 -20.22 4.33
CA ALA A 498 22.80 -20.85 3.02
C ALA A 498 23.76 -22.04 2.83
N GLU A 499 24.97 -22.01 3.41
CA GLU A 499 25.99 -23.05 3.26
C GLU A 499 25.61 -24.31 4.04
N GLU A 500 25.12 -24.14 5.27
CA GLU A 500 24.75 -25.22 6.17
C GLU A 500 23.43 -25.92 5.75
N ILE A 501 22.55 -25.17 5.07
CA ILE A 501 21.22 -25.70 4.69
C ILE A 501 21.12 -26.12 3.21
N ALA A 502 22.14 -25.84 2.40
CA ALA A 502 22.13 -26.17 0.96
C ALA A 502 21.99 -27.68 0.73
N GLU A 503 22.72 -28.51 1.49
CA GLU A 503 22.70 -29.97 1.38
C GLU A 503 21.35 -30.56 1.71
N PRO A 504 20.74 -30.38 2.89
CA PRO A 504 19.44 -30.97 3.20
C PRO A 504 18.34 -30.49 2.24
N ILE A 505 18.42 -29.22 1.76
CA ILE A 505 17.51 -28.73 0.73
C ILE A 505 17.74 -29.50 -0.58
N THR A 506 18.99 -29.74 -1.01
CA THR A 506 19.27 -30.45 -2.24
C THR A 506 18.70 -31.87 -2.18
N ILE A 507 18.90 -32.60 -1.07
CA ILE A 507 18.33 -33.93 -0.85
C ILE A 507 16.80 -33.92 -0.97
N LEU A 508 16.13 -32.96 -0.28
CA LEU A 508 14.67 -32.81 -0.37
C LEU A 508 14.20 -32.55 -1.81
N LEU A 509 14.86 -31.63 -2.53
CA LEU A 509 14.48 -31.26 -3.90
C LEU A 509 14.68 -32.42 -4.87
N THR A 510 15.81 -33.15 -4.78
CA THR A 510 16.11 -34.34 -5.61
C THR A 510 15.12 -35.43 -5.33
N LYS A 511 14.87 -35.75 -4.05
CA LYS A 511 13.90 -36.79 -3.66
C LYS A 511 12.50 -36.46 -4.20
N SER A 512 12.06 -35.19 -4.10
CA SER A 512 10.76 -34.76 -4.65
C SER A 512 10.65 -34.95 -6.17
N LEU A 513 11.74 -34.70 -6.90
CA LEU A 513 11.77 -34.88 -8.35
C LEU A 513 11.78 -36.39 -8.74
N ASP A 514 12.51 -37.21 -7.99
CA ASP A 514 12.65 -38.65 -8.27
C ASP A 514 11.39 -39.43 -7.94
N SER A 515 10.70 -39.08 -6.86
CA SER A 515 9.44 -39.71 -6.43
C SER A 515 8.20 -39.05 -7.05
N GLU A 516 8.36 -37.90 -7.75
CA GLU A 516 7.26 -37.13 -8.34
C GLU A 516 6.25 -36.63 -7.30
N GLU A 517 6.67 -36.48 -6.03
CA GLU A 517 5.85 -36.09 -4.90
C GLU A 517 6.25 -34.71 -4.37
N LEU A 518 5.27 -33.97 -3.82
CA LEU A 518 5.49 -32.67 -3.16
C LEU A 518 5.02 -32.72 -1.70
N PRO A 519 5.75 -32.07 -0.79
CA PRO A 519 5.29 -31.89 0.58
C PRO A 519 3.94 -31.16 0.61
N LYS A 520 3.05 -31.54 1.51
CA LYS A 520 1.67 -31.03 1.63
C LYS A 520 1.61 -29.51 1.69
N HIS A 521 2.49 -28.86 2.44
CA HIS A 521 2.50 -27.40 2.57
C HIS A 521 2.98 -26.67 1.31
N TRP A 522 3.61 -27.34 0.32
CA TRP A 522 3.90 -26.75 -0.99
C TRP A 522 2.66 -26.66 -1.87
N LEU A 523 1.68 -27.51 -1.63
CA LEU A 523 0.39 -27.53 -2.33
C LEU A 523 -0.63 -26.56 -1.70
N GLN A 524 -0.31 -26.00 -0.54
CA GLN A 524 -1.16 -25.07 0.18
C GLN A 524 -0.75 -23.61 -0.05
N ALA A 525 -1.71 -22.72 -0.31
CA ALA A 525 -1.45 -21.31 -0.53
C ALA A 525 -2.30 -20.40 0.35
N VAL A 526 -1.64 -19.41 0.97
CA VAL A 526 -2.34 -18.28 1.59
C VAL A 526 -2.47 -17.16 0.57
N VAL A 527 -3.71 -16.87 0.15
CA VAL A 527 -4.02 -15.84 -0.84
C VAL A 527 -4.20 -14.49 -0.18
N THR A 528 -3.52 -13.49 -0.72
CA THR A 528 -3.68 -12.08 -0.32
C THR A 528 -4.39 -11.31 -1.44
N PRO A 529 -5.54 -10.67 -1.17
CA PRO A 529 -6.26 -9.89 -2.17
C PRO A 529 -5.53 -8.59 -2.48
N ILE A 530 -5.32 -8.30 -3.76
CA ILE A 530 -4.74 -7.04 -4.24
C ILE A 530 -5.77 -6.31 -5.09
N PHE A 531 -6.17 -5.10 -4.68
CA PHE A 531 -7.10 -4.27 -5.43
C PHE A 531 -6.52 -3.84 -6.79
N LYS A 532 -7.27 -4.07 -7.88
CA LYS A 532 -6.89 -3.78 -9.28
C LYS A 532 -7.43 -2.43 -9.75
N LYS A 533 -8.74 -2.29 -9.85
CA LYS A 533 -9.46 -1.10 -10.37
C LYS A 533 -10.94 -1.15 -9.96
N GLY A 534 -11.69 -0.09 -10.19
CA GLY A 534 -13.14 -0.06 -9.96
C GLY A 534 -13.53 0.27 -8.52
N SER A 535 -14.70 -0.20 -8.07
CA SER A 535 -15.16 -0.05 -6.69
C SER A 535 -14.43 -1.04 -5.77
N LYS A 536 -13.97 -0.57 -4.61
CA LYS A 536 -13.33 -1.41 -3.59
C LYS A 536 -14.32 -2.31 -2.84
N SER A 537 -15.60 -2.08 -2.98
CA SER A 537 -16.64 -2.91 -2.37
C SER A 537 -16.98 -4.16 -3.18
N LEU A 538 -16.48 -4.29 -4.40
CA LEU A 538 -16.78 -5.41 -5.30
C LEU A 538 -15.64 -6.44 -5.26
N PRO A 539 -15.93 -7.72 -4.92
CA PRO A 539 -14.92 -8.78 -4.77
C PRO A 539 -14.14 -9.06 -6.06
N GLU A 540 -14.79 -8.97 -7.23
CA GLU A 540 -14.18 -9.20 -8.55
C GLU A 540 -13.06 -8.20 -8.90
N ASN A 541 -13.00 -7.06 -8.20
CA ASN A 541 -11.96 -6.04 -8.38
C ASN A 541 -10.66 -6.33 -7.63
N TYR A 542 -10.57 -7.50 -6.98
CA TYR A 542 -9.36 -7.96 -6.30
C TYR A 542 -8.73 -9.15 -7.02
N ARG A 543 -7.40 -9.06 -7.23
CA ARG A 543 -6.59 -10.17 -7.74
C ARG A 543 -6.12 -11.07 -6.60
N PRO A 544 -6.20 -12.41 -6.71
CA PRO A 544 -5.58 -13.32 -5.76
C PRO A 544 -4.06 -13.38 -5.98
N VAL A 545 -3.28 -13.13 -4.95
CA VAL A 545 -1.83 -13.37 -4.99
C VAL A 545 -1.49 -14.45 -3.98
N SER A 546 -1.06 -15.61 -4.47
CA SER A 546 -0.72 -16.77 -3.68
C SER A 546 0.67 -16.61 -3.04
N LEU A 547 0.74 -16.75 -1.73
CA LEU A 547 1.99 -16.85 -0.97
C LEU A 547 2.36 -18.32 -0.85
N THR A 548 3.17 -18.81 -1.79
CA THR A 548 3.70 -20.18 -1.82
C THR A 548 5.04 -20.26 -1.08
N CYS A 549 5.43 -21.48 -0.66
CA CYS A 549 6.65 -21.76 0.10
C CYS A 549 7.91 -21.36 -0.67
N ILE A 550 8.95 -20.91 0.06
CA ILE A 550 10.18 -20.39 -0.56
C ILE A 550 11.01 -21.53 -1.15
N LEU A 551 11.05 -22.69 -0.49
CA LEU A 551 11.77 -23.86 -0.98
C LEU A 551 11.15 -24.37 -2.29
N CYS A 552 9.80 -24.41 -2.39
CA CYS A 552 9.12 -24.70 -3.63
C CYS A 552 9.51 -23.73 -4.75
N LYS A 553 9.51 -22.40 -4.48
CA LYS A 553 9.96 -21.40 -5.45
C LYS A 553 11.41 -21.55 -5.89
N LEU A 554 12.27 -22.05 -5.01
CA LEU A 554 13.65 -22.33 -5.35
C LEU A 554 13.72 -23.45 -6.37
N LEU A 555 12.99 -24.54 -6.14
CA LEU A 555 12.87 -25.66 -7.10
C LEU A 555 12.24 -25.21 -8.41
N GLU A 556 11.10 -24.50 -8.37
CA GLU A 556 10.48 -23.92 -9.56
C GLU A 556 11.48 -23.13 -10.41
N LYS A 557 12.38 -22.34 -9.77
CA LYS A 557 13.38 -21.54 -10.48
C LYS A 557 14.44 -22.39 -11.17
N LEU A 558 14.82 -23.50 -10.58
CA LEU A 558 15.77 -24.45 -11.18
C LEU A 558 15.12 -25.19 -12.37
N ILE A 559 13.86 -25.58 -12.23
CA ILE A 559 13.05 -26.21 -13.28
C ILE A 559 12.86 -25.28 -14.47
N VAL A 560 12.46 -24.03 -14.21
CA VAL A 560 12.26 -23.00 -15.26
C VAL A 560 13.52 -22.80 -16.12
N LYS A 561 14.70 -22.81 -15.52
CA LYS A 561 15.96 -22.70 -16.27
C LYS A 561 16.16 -23.86 -17.25
N GLN A 562 15.81 -25.08 -16.83
CA GLN A 562 15.95 -26.26 -17.67
C GLN A 562 14.89 -26.28 -18.78
N ILE A 563 13.63 -25.91 -18.48
CA ILE A 563 12.57 -25.78 -19.49
C ILE A 563 12.96 -24.72 -20.53
N ILE A 564 13.39 -23.52 -20.12
CA ILE A 564 13.80 -22.47 -21.05
C ILE A 564 14.98 -22.95 -21.91
N LYS A 565 15.97 -23.63 -21.34
CA LYS A 565 17.08 -24.20 -22.08
C LYS A 565 16.58 -25.16 -23.17
N HIS A 566 15.74 -26.12 -22.81
CA HIS A 566 15.15 -27.10 -23.72
C HIS A 566 14.38 -26.43 -24.88
N ILE A 567 13.53 -25.44 -24.56
CA ILE A 567 12.74 -24.70 -25.55
C ILE A 567 13.64 -23.94 -26.52
N THR A 568 14.69 -23.27 -26.01
CA THR A 568 15.63 -22.49 -26.84
C THR A 568 16.50 -23.40 -27.72
N GLU A 569 17.01 -24.54 -27.20
CA GLU A 569 17.83 -25.50 -27.97
C GLU A 569 17.03 -26.18 -29.07
N ASN A 570 15.73 -26.34 -28.90
CA ASN A 570 14.83 -26.90 -29.90
C ASN A 570 14.16 -25.85 -30.81
N GLU A 571 14.44 -24.56 -30.63
CA GLU A 571 13.85 -23.45 -31.41
C GLU A 571 12.30 -23.42 -31.38
N LEU A 572 11.72 -23.80 -30.22
CA LEU A 572 10.26 -23.90 -30.04
C LEU A 572 9.62 -22.61 -29.52
N GLU A 573 10.40 -21.53 -29.45
CA GLU A 573 9.91 -20.23 -28.99
C GLU A 573 8.90 -19.64 -29.99
N ASN A 574 7.75 -19.18 -29.47
CA ASN A 574 6.81 -18.44 -30.30
C ASN A 574 7.30 -17.00 -30.52
N GLN A 575 7.58 -16.68 -31.80
CA GLN A 575 8.09 -15.35 -32.16
C GLN A 575 7.09 -14.23 -31.86
N ARG A 576 5.80 -14.50 -31.81
CA ARG A 576 4.73 -13.52 -31.51
C ARG A 576 4.55 -13.27 -30.01
N GLN A 577 5.13 -14.12 -29.14
CA GLN A 577 5.05 -13.98 -27.69
C GLN A 577 6.20 -13.13 -27.14
N HIS A 578 5.85 -11.99 -26.53
CA HIS A 578 6.83 -11.10 -25.89
C HIS A 578 6.85 -11.24 -24.36
N GLY A 579 5.77 -11.76 -23.77
CA GLY A 579 5.68 -11.97 -22.32
C GLY A 579 6.59 -13.10 -21.87
N PHE A 580 7.42 -12.84 -20.85
CA PHE A 580 8.35 -13.81 -20.24
C PHE A 580 9.40 -14.42 -21.18
N THR A 581 9.60 -13.84 -22.36
CA THR A 581 10.57 -14.26 -23.38
C THR A 581 11.86 -13.44 -23.26
N LYS A 582 13.01 -14.09 -23.33
CA LYS A 582 14.32 -13.44 -23.27
C LYS A 582 14.54 -12.53 -24.48
N GLY A 583 15.06 -11.33 -24.23
CA GLY A 583 15.30 -10.33 -25.32
C GLY A 583 14.06 -9.57 -25.76
N LYS A 584 12.86 -9.95 -25.29
CA LYS A 584 11.59 -9.30 -25.62
C LYS A 584 11.04 -8.50 -24.41
N SER A 585 10.18 -7.55 -24.68
CA SER A 585 9.62 -6.63 -23.67
C SER A 585 8.27 -6.04 -24.13
N THR A 586 7.59 -5.32 -23.23
CA THR A 586 6.40 -4.52 -23.61
C THR A 586 6.72 -3.50 -24.73
N THR A 587 7.94 -2.94 -24.71
CA THR A 587 8.37 -1.97 -25.73
C THR A 587 8.56 -2.63 -27.10
N THR A 588 9.20 -3.82 -27.14
CA THR A 588 9.39 -4.54 -28.42
C THR A 588 8.06 -4.98 -29.02
N ASN A 589 7.10 -5.48 -28.21
CA ASN A 589 5.76 -5.80 -28.68
C ASN A 589 5.04 -4.60 -29.30
N LEU A 590 5.09 -3.45 -28.60
CA LEU A 590 4.45 -2.22 -29.09
C LEU A 590 5.15 -1.65 -30.34
N LEU A 591 6.47 -1.79 -30.45
CA LEU A 591 7.23 -1.33 -31.65
C LEU A 591 6.89 -2.16 -32.90
N GLU A 592 6.84 -3.49 -32.78
CA GLU A 592 6.45 -4.36 -33.91
C GLU A 592 5.07 -3.98 -34.45
N VAL A 593 4.11 -3.83 -33.53
CA VAL A 593 2.74 -3.49 -33.91
C VAL A 593 2.65 -2.07 -34.50
N LEU A 594 3.30 -1.09 -33.86
CA LEU A 594 3.29 0.30 -34.33
C LEU A 594 3.95 0.46 -35.68
N ASN A 595 4.99 -0.33 -35.99
CA ASN A 595 5.64 -0.33 -37.30
C ASN A 595 4.64 -0.66 -38.40
N VAL A 596 3.90 -1.76 -38.26
CA VAL A 596 2.86 -2.17 -39.23
C VAL A 596 1.78 -1.10 -39.38
N TRP A 597 1.27 -0.56 -38.25
CA TRP A 597 0.20 0.44 -38.27
C TRP A 597 0.62 1.74 -38.94
N THR A 598 1.83 2.23 -38.62
CA THR A 598 2.32 3.48 -39.21
C THR A 598 2.63 3.34 -40.71
N GLU A 599 3.19 2.20 -41.14
CA GLU A 599 3.43 1.89 -42.54
C GLU A 599 2.13 1.88 -43.33
N ALA A 600 1.11 1.12 -42.87
CA ALA A 600 -0.20 1.08 -43.54
C ALA A 600 -0.83 2.48 -43.63
N LEU A 601 -0.82 3.25 -42.55
CA LEU A 601 -1.39 4.60 -42.53
C LEU A 601 -0.62 5.60 -43.44
N MET A 602 0.69 5.43 -43.59
CA MET A 602 1.49 6.25 -44.53
C MET A 602 1.06 6.04 -46.00
N HIS A 603 0.62 4.82 -46.30
CA HIS A 603 0.06 4.49 -47.63
C HIS A 603 -1.46 4.76 -47.73
N GLY A 604 -2.06 5.41 -46.75
CA GLY A 604 -3.49 5.70 -46.69
C GLY A 604 -4.38 4.49 -46.40
N VAL A 605 -3.78 3.34 -46.06
CA VAL A 605 -4.50 2.12 -45.73
C VAL A 605 -4.93 2.13 -44.24
N PRO A 606 -6.26 2.05 -43.94
CA PRO A 606 -6.72 1.98 -42.57
C PRO A 606 -6.40 0.60 -41.94
N VAL A 607 -6.40 0.54 -40.60
CA VAL A 607 -6.08 -0.69 -39.89
C VAL A 607 -7.12 -0.93 -38.82
N ASP A 608 -7.65 -2.15 -38.72
CA ASP A 608 -8.49 -2.57 -37.62
C ASP A 608 -7.69 -3.41 -36.62
N VAL A 609 -7.90 -3.12 -35.34
CA VAL A 609 -7.18 -3.76 -34.21
C VAL A 609 -8.20 -4.29 -33.20
N LEU A 610 -8.19 -5.60 -32.98
CA LEU A 610 -9.03 -6.25 -31.98
C LEU A 610 -8.20 -6.59 -30.73
N TYR A 611 -8.56 -6.00 -29.61
CA TYR A 611 -7.99 -6.30 -28.29
C TYR A 611 -8.83 -7.38 -27.60
N LEU A 612 -8.21 -8.50 -27.26
CA LEU A 612 -8.87 -9.67 -26.69
C LEU A 612 -8.49 -9.83 -25.22
N ASP A 613 -9.48 -9.97 -24.34
CA ASP A 613 -9.32 -10.16 -22.88
C ASP A 613 -9.89 -11.53 -22.49
N PHE A 614 -9.08 -12.34 -21.79
CA PHE A 614 -9.54 -13.63 -21.29
C PHE A 614 -10.30 -13.51 -19.98
N CYS A 615 -11.22 -14.42 -19.74
CA CYS A 615 -11.89 -14.60 -18.46
C CYS A 615 -10.93 -15.16 -17.42
N LYS A 616 -10.25 -14.28 -16.62
CA LYS A 616 -9.34 -14.70 -15.53
C LYS A 616 -8.26 -15.71 -15.98
N ALA A 617 -7.54 -15.41 -17.06
CA ALA A 617 -6.60 -16.28 -17.76
C ALA A 617 -5.79 -17.25 -16.89
N PHE A 618 -5.07 -16.74 -15.86
CA PHE A 618 -4.25 -17.59 -14.99
C PHE A 618 -5.04 -18.54 -14.08
N ASP A 619 -6.26 -18.18 -13.71
CA ASP A 619 -7.09 -18.94 -12.76
C ASP A 619 -7.93 -20.02 -13.49
N SER A 620 -8.10 -19.89 -14.82
CA SER A 620 -8.97 -20.75 -15.63
C SER A 620 -8.25 -21.86 -16.41
N VAL A 621 -6.90 -21.89 -16.48
CA VAL A 621 -6.14 -22.86 -17.27
C VAL A 621 -6.46 -24.30 -16.84
N PRO A 622 -7.01 -25.17 -17.74
CA PRO A 622 -7.27 -26.58 -17.43
C PRO A 622 -5.98 -27.40 -17.33
N HIS A 623 -5.84 -28.21 -16.29
CA HIS A 623 -4.58 -28.86 -15.97
C HIS A 623 -4.20 -29.98 -16.98
N LEU A 624 -5.16 -30.81 -17.43
CA LEU A 624 -4.87 -31.90 -18.36
C LEU A 624 -4.52 -31.36 -19.75
N ARG A 625 -5.22 -30.32 -20.22
CA ARG A 625 -4.88 -29.65 -21.48
C ARG A 625 -3.49 -29.02 -21.41
N LEU A 626 -3.15 -28.39 -20.30
CA LEU A 626 -1.83 -27.84 -20.07
C LEU A 626 -0.75 -28.93 -20.12
N LEU A 627 -0.96 -30.08 -19.47
CA LEU A 627 -0.02 -31.19 -19.47
C LEU A 627 0.14 -31.78 -20.86
N LYS A 628 -0.96 -31.94 -21.61
CA LYS A 628 -0.90 -32.41 -23.02
C LYS A 628 -0.10 -31.44 -23.87
N GLN A 629 -0.31 -30.13 -23.67
CA GLN A 629 0.47 -29.08 -24.35
C GLN A 629 1.95 -29.16 -23.99
N ILE A 630 2.31 -29.34 -22.73
CA ILE A 630 3.71 -29.43 -22.25
C ILE A 630 4.37 -30.67 -22.85
N ASN A 631 3.66 -31.80 -22.90
CA ASN A 631 4.17 -33.03 -23.49
C ASN A 631 4.47 -32.84 -24.99
N SER A 632 3.67 -32.03 -25.71
CA SER A 632 3.93 -31.73 -27.12
C SER A 632 5.24 -30.99 -27.37
N PHE A 633 5.80 -30.33 -26.34
CA PHE A 633 7.13 -29.70 -26.37
C PHE A 633 8.26 -30.69 -26.03
N GLY A 634 7.98 -31.99 -25.85
CA GLY A 634 8.96 -33.01 -25.46
C GLY A 634 9.35 -32.91 -23.99
N ILE A 635 8.52 -32.34 -23.12
CA ILE A 635 8.68 -32.36 -21.66
C ILE A 635 7.82 -33.52 -21.15
N THR A 636 8.42 -34.68 -20.92
CA THR A 636 7.73 -35.96 -20.69
C THR A 636 8.25 -36.65 -19.41
N GLY A 637 7.83 -37.87 -19.17
CA GLY A 637 8.32 -38.71 -18.07
C GLY A 637 8.18 -38.06 -16.69
N LYS A 638 9.22 -38.19 -15.84
CA LYS A 638 9.24 -37.64 -14.48
C LYS A 638 9.08 -36.12 -14.47
N ALA A 639 9.58 -35.42 -15.48
CA ALA A 639 9.43 -33.97 -15.58
C ALA A 639 7.95 -33.56 -15.71
N SER A 640 7.20 -34.19 -16.61
CA SER A 640 5.77 -33.93 -16.78
C SER A 640 4.98 -34.36 -15.54
N ASN A 641 5.29 -35.55 -14.97
CA ASN A 641 4.61 -36.06 -13.78
C ASN A 641 4.79 -35.14 -12.55
N TRP A 642 5.99 -34.61 -12.33
CA TRP A 642 6.23 -33.64 -11.26
C TRP A 642 5.42 -32.34 -11.47
N ILE A 643 5.33 -31.83 -12.71
CA ILE A 643 4.49 -30.65 -13.03
C ILE A 643 3.01 -30.98 -12.75
N LYS A 644 2.54 -32.19 -13.11
CA LYS A 644 1.20 -32.69 -12.78
C LYS A 644 0.96 -32.69 -11.27
N ALA A 645 1.87 -33.24 -10.49
CA ALA A 645 1.78 -33.24 -9.03
C ALA A 645 1.79 -31.81 -8.44
N PHE A 646 2.60 -30.90 -9.00
CA PHE A 646 2.62 -29.48 -8.60
C PHE A 646 1.30 -28.76 -8.83
N LEU A 647 0.54 -29.10 -9.87
CA LEU A 647 -0.76 -28.48 -10.19
C LEU A 647 -1.91 -29.15 -9.43
N SER A 648 -1.81 -30.43 -9.11
CA SER A 648 -2.90 -31.23 -8.54
C SER A 648 -3.01 -31.09 -7.02
N ASN A 649 -4.20 -31.41 -6.47
CA ASN A 649 -4.48 -31.51 -5.03
C ASN A 649 -4.14 -30.21 -4.24
N ARG A 650 -4.16 -29.08 -4.89
CA ARG A 650 -3.89 -27.78 -4.26
C ARG A 650 -5.09 -27.28 -3.47
N THR A 651 -4.78 -26.56 -2.38
CA THR A 651 -5.79 -25.86 -1.59
C THR A 651 -5.37 -24.42 -1.32
N GLN A 652 -6.36 -23.56 -1.19
CA GLN A 652 -6.12 -22.14 -0.87
C GLN A 652 -7.02 -21.65 0.26
N LYS A 653 -6.53 -20.64 1.00
CA LYS A 653 -7.33 -19.81 1.91
C LYS A 653 -6.98 -18.35 1.74
N VAL A 654 -7.94 -17.45 1.93
CA VAL A 654 -7.72 -16.00 1.85
C VAL A 654 -7.41 -15.43 3.23
N ARG A 655 -6.36 -14.60 3.31
CA ARG A 655 -6.01 -13.83 4.52
C ARG A 655 -6.19 -12.35 4.27
N VAL A 656 -7.10 -11.70 5.01
CA VAL A 656 -7.42 -10.28 4.88
C VAL A 656 -7.75 -9.65 6.23
N ASN A 657 -7.30 -8.43 6.47
CA ASN A 657 -7.56 -7.65 7.71
C ASN A 657 -7.26 -8.41 9.02
N GLY A 658 -6.41 -9.46 8.97
CA GLY A 658 -6.06 -10.29 10.12
C GLY A 658 -6.97 -11.50 10.36
N ALA A 659 -7.99 -11.72 9.52
CA ALA A 659 -8.83 -12.92 9.51
C ALA A 659 -8.49 -13.82 8.32
N GLU A 660 -8.88 -15.07 8.40
CA GLU A 660 -8.66 -16.10 7.36
C GLU A 660 -10.00 -16.76 6.99
N SER A 661 -10.12 -17.16 5.72
CA SER A 661 -11.23 -17.98 5.24
C SER A 661 -10.99 -19.46 5.52
N GLN A 662 -12.01 -20.29 5.24
CA GLN A 662 -11.86 -21.74 5.15
C GLN A 662 -10.97 -22.13 3.96
N TRP A 663 -10.40 -23.36 4.01
CA TRP A 663 -9.67 -23.97 2.91
C TRP A 663 -10.60 -24.36 1.78
N THR A 664 -10.24 -24.03 0.54
CA THR A 664 -10.99 -24.38 -0.68
C THR A 664 -10.06 -25.08 -1.66
N PRO A 665 -10.50 -26.18 -2.32
CA PRO A 665 -9.74 -26.83 -3.38
C PRO A 665 -9.52 -25.89 -4.58
N VAL A 666 -8.37 -26.06 -5.26
CA VAL A 666 -8.01 -25.38 -6.50
C VAL A 666 -8.00 -26.43 -7.61
N VAL A 667 -9.02 -26.40 -8.47
CA VAL A 667 -9.26 -27.44 -9.49
C VAL A 667 -8.78 -27.05 -10.88
N SER A 668 -8.45 -25.77 -11.09
CA SER A 668 -7.88 -25.27 -12.33
C SER A 668 -6.94 -24.10 -12.06
N GLY A 669 -6.27 -23.65 -13.09
CA GLY A 669 -5.41 -22.48 -13.07
C GLY A 669 -3.99 -22.74 -12.55
N ILE A 670 -3.18 -21.72 -12.71
CA ILE A 670 -1.76 -21.71 -12.35
C ILE A 670 -1.58 -20.71 -11.20
N PRO A 671 -0.91 -21.08 -10.09
CA PRO A 671 -0.81 -20.24 -8.91
C PRO A 671 -0.22 -18.85 -9.21
N GLN A 672 -1.01 -17.77 -9.05
CA GLN A 672 -0.54 -16.40 -9.25
C GLN A 672 0.46 -16.02 -8.14
N GLY A 673 1.74 -16.18 -8.40
CA GLY A 673 2.84 -15.95 -7.44
C GLY A 673 3.88 -17.05 -7.44
N SER A 674 3.71 -18.12 -8.23
CA SER A 674 4.73 -19.11 -8.57
C SER A 674 5.75 -18.52 -9.55
N ILE A 675 6.90 -19.16 -9.69
CA ILE A 675 7.94 -18.82 -10.67
C ILE A 675 7.71 -19.61 -11.96
N LEU A 676 7.24 -20.83 -11.83
CA LEU A 676 6.93 -21.74 -12.94
C LEU A 676 5.69 -21.29 -13.73
N GLY A 677 4.69 -20.71 -13.04
CA GLY A 677 3.41 -20.36 -13.63
C GLY A 677 3.46 -19.55 -14.92
N PRO A 678 4.20 -18.43 -14.99
CA PRO A 678 4.31 -17.64 -16.22
C PRO A 678 4.83 -18.42 -17.43
N ILE A 679 5.77 -19.33 -17.24
CA ILE A 679 6.30 -20.17 -18.31
C ILE A 679 5.27 -21.20 -18.77
N LEU A 680 4.62 -21.88 -17.81
CA LEU A 680 3.54 -22.82 -18.13
C LEU A 680 2.41 -22.15 -18.92
N PHE A 681 2.04 -20.93 -18.54
CA PHE A 681 1.05 -20.13 -19.28
C PHE A 681 1.52 -19.82 -20.70
N SER A 682 2.78 -19.37 -20.88
CA SER A 682 3.33 -19.09 -22.21
C SER A 682 3.37 -20.31 -23.11
N LEU A 683 3.67 -21.50 -22.55
CA LEU A 683 3.62 -22.76 -23.28
C LEU A 683 2.18 -23.14 -23.63
N PHE A 684 1.23 -22.89 -22.74
CA PHE A 684 -0.20 -23.18 -22.95
C PHE A 684 -0.78 -22.43 -24.15
N VAL A 685 -0.48 -21.13 -24.26
CA VAL A 685 -1.00 -20.27 -25.34
C VAL A 685 -0.12 -20.27 -26.60
N ASN A 686 0.94 -21.09 -26.63
CA ASN A 686 1.95 -21.04 -27.71
C ASN A 686 1.37 -21.32 -29.10
N ASP A 687 0.37 -22.19 -29.19
CA ASP A 687 -0.25 -22.62 -30.46
C ASP A 687 -1.46 -21.77 -30.87
N MET A 688 -1.83 -20.78 -30.06
CA MET A 688 -2.94 -19.87 -30.37
C MET A 688 -2.80 -19.14 -31.70
N PRO A 689 -1.61 -18.70 -32.14
CA PRO A 689 -1.43 -18.06 -33.46
C PRO A 689 -1.51 -19.03 -34.66
N ARG A 690 -1.69 -20.31 -34.42
CA ARG A 690 -1.74 -21.28 -35.51
C ARG A 690 -3.01 -21.10 -36.32
N ASN A 691 -2.89 -21.13 -37.63
CA ASN A 691 -3.96 -20.92 -38.62
C ASN A 691 -4.60 -19.50 -38.62
N ILE A 692 -3.91 -18.49 -38.07
CA ILE A 692 -4.30 -17.10 -38.12
C ILE A 692 -3.53 -16.45 -39.29
N GLN A 693 -4.25 -15.79 -40.19
CA GLN A 693 -3.67 -15.04 -41.31
C GLN A 693 -3.39 -13.60 -40.96
N SER A 694 -4.21 -13.00 -40.09
CA SER A 694 -3.99 -11.69 -39.50
C SER A 694 -2.75 -11.66 -38.63
N LEU A 695 -2.21 -10.48 -38.41
CA LEU A 695 -1.09 -10.29 -37.49
C LEU A 695 -1.58 -10.43 -36.04
N ILE A 696 -0.95 -11.32 -35.30
CA ILE A 696 -1.23 -11.53 -33.86
C ILE A 696 -0.04 -11.13 -33.02
N SER A 697 -0.30 -10.50 -31.89
CA SER A 697 0.72 -10.04 -30.95
C SER A 697 0.33 -10.43 -29.52
N LEU A 698 1.23 -11.13 -28.82
CA LEU A 698 0.99 -11.71 -27.50
C LEU A 698 1.91 -11.09 -26.44
N PHE A 699 1.36 -10.81 -25.27
CA PHE A 699 2.13 -10.50 -24.06
C PHE A 699 1.50 -11.18 -22.86
N ALA A 700 1.87 -12.42 -22.59
CA ALA A 700 1.19 -13.33 -21.67
C ALA A 700 -0.29 -13.52 -22.07
N ASP A 701 -1.22 -13.04 -21.22
CA ASP A 701 -2.66 -13.06 -21.47
C ASP A 701 -3.17 -11.88 -22.34
N ASP A 702 -2.42 -10.78 -22.43
CA ASP A 702 -2.81 -9.67 -23.30
C ASP A 702 -2.59 -10.07 -24.79
N THR A 703 -3.69 -10.21 -25.52
CA THR A 703 -3.73 -10.65 -26.93
C THR A 703 -4.33 -9.56 -27.79
N LYS A 704 -3.75 -9.32 -28.97
CA LYS A 704 -4.34 -8.48 -30.00
C LYS A 704 -4.09 -9.07 -31.38
N ILE A 705 -5.10 -8.97 -32.26
CA ILE A 705 -4.99 -9.24 -33.68
C ILE A 705 -5.25 -7.96 -34.46
N HIS A 706 -4.58 -7.77 -35.55
CA HIS A 706 -4.72 -6.57 -36.38
C HIS A 706 -4.43 -6.85 -37.84
N LEU A 707 -5.09 -6.10 -38.70
CA LEU A 707 -4.90 -6.23 -40.14
C LEU A 707 -5.06 -4.88 -40.82
N PRO A 708 -4.13 -4.46 -41.74
CA PRO A 708 -4.35 -3.39 -42.71
C PRO A 708 -5.49 -3.76 -43.65
N LEU A 709 -6.44 -2.86 -43.83
CA LEU A 709 -7.62 -3.06 -44.67
C LEU A 709 -7.31 -2.65 -46.14
N ILE A 710 -6.60 -3.54 -46.85
CA ILE A 710 -6.17 -3.30 -48.23
C ILE A 710 -7.32 -3.55 -49.20
N SER A 711 -8.22 -4.45 -48.88
CA SER A 711 -9.39 -4.83 -49.67
C SER A 711 -10.61 -5.01 -48.78
N ASP A 712 -11.79 -5.09 -49.38
CA ASP A 712 -13.04 -5.35 -48.67
C ASP A 712 -13.03 -6.74 -47.97
N ASP A 713 -12.22 -7.68 -48.49
CA ASP A 713 -12.04 -8.99 -47.89
C ASP A 713 -11.19 -8.97 -46.62
N SER A 714 -10.37 -7.93 -46.42
CA SER A 714 -9.49 -7.84 -45.23
C SER A 714 -10.27 -7.84 -43.92
N ALA A 715 -11.42 -7.13 -43.85
CA ALA A 715 -12.26 -7.11 -42.66
C ALA A 715 -12.91 -8.47 -42.42
N ARG A 716 -13.33 -9.18 -43.51
CA ARG A 716 -13.85 -10.55 -43.40
C ARG A 716 -12.80 -11.51 -42.86
N GLN A 717 -11.57 -11.43 -43.41
CA GLN A 717 -10.45 -12.24 -42.93
C GLN A 717 -10.18 -12.05 -41.41
N LEU A 718 -10.20 -10.79 -40.95
CA LEU A 718 -9.99 -10.49 -39.54
C LEU A 718 -11.12 -11.06 -38.66
N GLN A 719 -12.36 -11.08 -39.17
CA GLN A 719 -13.49 -11.73 -38.51
C GLN A 719 -13.35 -13.27 -38.47
N GLU A 720 -12.91 -13.89 -39.55
CA GLU A 720 -12.66 -15.34 -39.65
C GLU A 720 -11.55 -15.77 -38.71
N ASP A 721 -10.49 -14.98 -38.60
CA ASP A 721 -9.40 -15.21 -37.67
C ASP A 721 -9.88 -15.07 -36.23
N LEU A 722 -10.77 -14.11 -35.93
CA LEU A 722 -11.40 -13.97 -34.61
C LEU A 722 -12.18 -15.21 -34.24
N TRP A 723 -12.97 -15.75 -35.17
CA TRP A 723 -13.71 -17.00 -34.94
C TRP A 723 -12.77 -18.24 -34.81
N THR A 724 -11.66 -18.26 -35.53
CA THR A 724 -10.62 -19.30 -35.37
C THR A 724 -10.05 -19.26 -33.96
N LEU A 725 -9.83 -18.07 -33.38
CA LEU A 725 -9.41 -17.90 -31.98
C LEU A 725 -10.50 -18.32 -30.99
N GLU A 726 -11.79 -18.10 -31.30
CA GLU A 726 -12.89 -18.62 -30.48
C GLU A 726 -12.92 -20.16 -30.49
N VAL A 727 -12.76 -20.80 -31.64
CA VAL A 727 -12.66 -22.26 -31.74
C VAL A 727 -11.50 -22.79 -30.90
N TRP A 728 -10.33 -22.15 -30.99
CA TRP A 728 -9.17 -22.47 -30.16
C TRP A 728 -9.52 -22.30 -28.67
N SER A 729 -10.16 -21.22 -28.29
CA SER A 729 -10.53 -20.92 -26.91
C SER A 729 -11.49 -21.96 -26.32
N ILE A 730 -12.45 -22.42 -27.10
CA ILE A 730 -13.41 -23.48 -26.74
C ILE A 730 -12.65 -24.82 -26.59
N ALA A 731 -11.81 -25.19 -27.54
CA ALA A 731 -11.06 -26.44 -27.50
C ALA A 731 -10.10 -26.47 -26.28
N MET A 732 -9.45 -25.35 -25.96
CA MET A 732 -8.54 -25.20 -24.83
C MET A 732 -9.26 -24.87 -23.51
N GLN A 733 -10.58 -24.69 -23.53
CA GLN A 733 -11.41 -24.27 -22.39
C GLN A 733 -10.88 -23.00 -21.68
N MET A 734 -10.34 -22.07 -22.44
CA MET A 734 -9.86 -20.79 -21.94
C MET A 734 -10.63 -19.65 -22.62
N LYS A 735 -11.79 -19.31 -22.08
CA LYS A 735 -12.76 -18.41 -22.69
C LYS A 735 -12.29 -16.95 -22.76
N PHE A 736 -12.54 -16.31 -23.90
CA PHE A 736 -12.51 -14.86 -24.02
C PHE A 736 -13.71 -14.23 -23.28
N HIS A 737 -13.62 -12.94 -23.00
CA HIS A 737 -14.69 -12.17 -22.38
C HIS A 737 -15.25 -11.16 -23.40
N PRO A 738 -16.31 -11.48 -24.21
CA PRO A 738 -16.76 -10.65 -25.31
C PRO A 738 -17.03 -9.19 -24.93
N LYS A 739 -17.63 -8.94 -23.75
CA LYS A 739 -17.92 -7.58 -23.24
C LYS A 739 -16.69 -6.78 -22.83
N LYS A 740 -15.51 -7.35 -22.83
CA LYS A 740 -14.24 -6.65 -22.57
C LYS A 740 -13.32 -6.60 -23.75
N CYS A 741 -13.56 -7.45 -24.75
CA CYS A 741 -12.91 -7.34 -26.04
C CYS A 741 -13.34 -6.06 -26.75
N LYS A 742 -12.41 -5.41 -27.44
CA LYS A 742 -12.66 -4.11 -28.05
C LYS A 742 -12.05 -4.04 -29.43
N VAL A 743 -12.64 -3.18 -30.27
CA VAL A 743 -12.07 -2.82 -31.57
C VAL A 743 -11.60 -1.38 -31.57
N LEU A 744 -10.41 -1.14 -32.11
CA LEU A 744 -9.84 0.20 -32.36
C LEU A 744 -9.62 0.36 -33.86
N HIS A 745 -10.31 1.29 -34.46
CA HIS A 745 -10.19 1.64 -35.87
C HIS A 745 -9.15 2.73 -36.06
N LEU A 746 -8.10 2.44 -36.86
CA LEU A 746 -7.03 3.36 -37.15
C LEU A 746 -7.17 3.89 -38.58
N GLY A 747 -6.91 5.19 -38.78
CA GLY A 747 -6.98 5.85 -40.07
C GLY A 747 -8.22 6.74 -40.24
N ARG A 748 -8.13 7.69 -41.15
CA ARG A 748 -9.23 8.64 -41.41
C ARG A 748 -10.29 8.09 -42.39
N THR A 749 -9.86 7.14 -43.22
CA THR A 749 -10.66 6.49 -44.26
C THR A 749 -11.21 5.12 -43.79
N ASN A 750 -11.15 4.82 -42.50
CA ASN A 750 -11.61 3.56 -41.96
C ASN A 750 -13.15 3.48 -42.04
N ASN A 751 -13.67 2.38 -42.55
CA ASN A 751 -15.10 2.14 -42.69
C ASN A 751 -15.77 1.80 -41.35
N ASN A 752 -14.98 1.59 -40.24
CA ASN A 752 -15.43 1.18 -38.92
C ASN A 752 -16.25 -0.11 -38.98
N ASN A 753 -15.66 -1.18 -39.49
CA ASN A 753 -16.29 -2.46 -39.66
C ASN A 753 -16.71 -3.07 -38.31
N ASP A 754 -17.88 -3.71 -38.28
CA ASP A 754 -18.36 -4.39 -37.06
C ASP A 754 -17.74 -5.79 -36.95
N TYR A 755 -17.31 -6.13 -35.72
CA TYR A 755 -16.76 -7.46 -35.39
C TYR A 755 -17.57 -8.11 -34.28
N PHE A 756 -17.74 -9.44 -34.36
CA PHE A 756 -18.65 -10.18 -33.53
C PHE A 756 -17.96 -11.38 -32.88
N MET A 757 -18.30 -11.64 -31.63
CA MET A 757 -17.92 -12.84 -30.89
C MET A 757 -19.16 -13.51 -30.30
N HIS A 758 -19.08 -14.83 -30.08
CA HIS A 758 -20.17 -15.57 -29.43
C HIS A 758 -20.08 -15.40 -27.89
N THR A 759 -21.24 -15.18 -27.27
CA THR A 759 -21.40 -15.26 -25.83
C THR A 759 -21.55 -16.69 -25.37
N ASP A 760 -21.47 -16.96 -24.06
CA ASP A 760 -21.68 -18.31 -23.49
C ASP A 760 -23.05 -18.91 -23.84
N ASP A 761 -24.05 -18.06 -24.14
CA ASP A 761 -25.39 -18.44 -24.55
C ASP A 761 -25.51 -18.68 -26.06
N GLY A 762 -24.41 -18.64 -26.81
CA GLY A 762 -24.38 -18.83 -28.25
C GLY A 762 -24.88 -17.62 -29.08
N ASN A 763 -25.22 -16.49 -28.44
CA ASN A 763 -25.64 -15.29 -29.14
C ASN A 763 -24.43 -14.51 -29.66
N LEU A 764 -24.57 -13.87 -30.83
CA LEU A 764 -23.59 -12.96 -31.36
C LEU A 764 -23.55 -11.65 -30.56
N HIS A 765 -22.38 -11.28 -30.11
CA HIS A 765 -22.11 -10.03 -29.39
C HIS A 765 -21.20 -9.15 -30.24
N LYS A 766 -21.68 -7.96 -30.62
CA LYS A 766 -20.84 -6.95 -31.27
C LYS A 766 -19.78 -6.44 -30.31
N LEU A 767 -18.52 -6.41 -30.72
CA LEU A 767 -17.43 -5.86 -29.92
C LEU A 767 -17.60 -4.35 -29.71
N GLU A 768 -17.22 -3.87 -28.53
CA GLU A 768 -17.27 -2.46 -28.20
C GLU A 768 -16.20 -1.68 -28.98
N GLU A 769 -16.62 -0.68 -29.74
CA GLU A 769 -15.70 0.25 -30.39
C GLU A 769 -15.06 1.18 -29.36
N THR A 770 -13.77 1.43 -29.52
CA THR A 770 -13.03 2.36 -28.65
C THR A 770 -12.20 3.34 -29.47
N LEU A 771 -12.18 4.60 -29.04
CA LEU A 771 -11.28 5.62 -29.61
C LEU A 771 -9.93 5.68 -28.90
N LEU A 772 -9.82 5.00 -27.74
CA LEU A 772 -8.63 5.02 -26.89
C LEU A 772 -8.54 3.71 -26.11
N GLU A 773 -7.54 2.88 -26.41
CA GLU A 773 -7.31 1.66 -25.65
C GLU A 773 -5.96 1.67 -24.93
N LYS A 774 -5.90 1.03 -23.76
CA LYS A 774 -4.69 0.93 -22.96
C LYS A 774 -3.94 -0.37 -23.26
N ASP A 775 -2.93 -0.29 -24.12
CA ASP A 775 -2.09 -1.39 -24.54
C ASP A 775 -0.75 -1.37 -23.80
N LEU A 776 -0.44 -2.41 -23.00
CA LEU A 776 0.81 -2.61 -22.24
C LEU A 776 1.31 -1.36 -21.50
N GLY A 777 0.38 -0.54 -21.02
CA GLY A 777 0.68 0.67 -20.24
C GLY A 777 0.80 1.96 -21.05
N VAL A 778 0.70 1.91 -22.38
CA VAL A 778 0.52 3.04 -23.31
C VAL A 778 -0.95 3.14 -23.64
N ASN A 779 -1.52 4.35 -23.71
CA ASN A 779 -2.88 4.57 -24.19
C ASN A 779 -2.77 4.99 -25.65
N THR A 780 -3.27 4.14 -26.54
CA THR A 780 -3.22 4.29 -27.98
C THR A 780 -4.55 4.83 -28.49
N ASP A 781 -4.53 5.95 -29.17
CA ASP A 781 -5.71 6.58 -29.75
C ASP A 781 -5.84 6.25 -31.25
N SER A 782 -7.07 6.33 -31.80
CA SER A 782 -7.39 6.02 -33.21
C SER A 782 -6.60 6.85 -34.26
N LYS A 783 -5.93 7.92 -33.83
CA LYS A 783 -5.14 8.81 -34.68
C LYS A 783 -3.63 8.71 -34.42
N LEU A 784 -3.18 7.85 -33.54
CA LEU A 784 -1.79 7.68 -33.08
C LEU A 784 -1.11 8.99 -32.66
N LYS A 785 -1.86 9.95 -32.11
CA LYS A 785 -1.31 11.23 -31.64
C LYS A 785 -0.82 11.20 -30.21
N PHE A 786 -1.22 10.21 -29.41
CA PHE A 786 -0.85 10.00 -28.03
C PHE A 786 -1.07 11.20 -27.08
N THR A 787 -1.91 12.15 -27.47
CA THR A 787 -2.19 13.36 -26.65
C THR A 787 -2.82 12.98 -25.32
N GLU A 788 -3.81 12.07 -25.33
CA GLU A 788 -4.45 11.56 -24.12
C GLU A 788 -3.47 10.79 -23.22
N HIS A 789 -2.59 9.99 -23.83
CA HIS A 789 -1.53 9.31 -23.09
C HIS A 789 -0.64 10.31 -22.34
N CYS A 790 -0.16 11.35 -23.03
CA CYS A 790 0.67 12.39 -22.45
C CYS A 790 -0.05 13.05 -21.26
N GLN A 791 -1.32 13.40 -21.41
CA GLN A 791 -2.10 14.02 -20.33
C GLN A 791 -2.28 13.10 -19.12
N ILE A 792 -2.57 11.82 -19.32
CA ILE A 792 -2.68 10.82 -18.25
C ILE A 792 -1.36 10.67 -17.49
N LYS A 793 -0.22 10.64 -18.20
CA LYS A 793 1.11 10.52 -17.57
C LYS A 793 1.51 11.81 -16.83
N ILE A 794 1.20 12.99 -17.39
CA ILE A 794 1.38 14.28 -16.74
C ILE A 794 0.59 14.32 -15.40
N ASN A 795 -0.66 13.89 -15.42
CA ASN A 795 -1.51 13.86 -14.24
C ASN A 795 -0.95 12.90 -13.17
N THR A 796 -0.48 11.72 -13.60
CA THR A 796 0.14 10.73 -12.72
C THR A 796 1.43 11.27 -12.08
N ALA A 797 2.33 11.83 -12.86
CA ALA A 797 3.58 12.43 -12.40
C ALA A 797 3.33 13.61 -11.44
N THR A 798 2.34 14.47 -11.77
CA THR A 798 1.93 15.60 -10.90
C THR A 798 1.36 15.13 -9.56
N LYS A 799 0.59 14.02 -9.56
CA LYS A 799 0.09 13.40 -8.34
C LYS A 799 1.23 12.91 -7.44
N VAL A 800 2.26 12.27 -8.02
CA VAL A 800 3.44 11.83 -7.28
C VAL A 800 4.24 13.01 -6.73
N LEU A 801 4.43 14.09 -7.52
CA LEU A 801 5.06 15.33 -7.05
C LEU A 801 4.33 15.92 -5.83
N ARG A 802 3.00 15.92 -5.86
CA ARG A 802 2.18 16.39 -4.74
C ARG A 802 2.43 15.54 -3.48
N TYR A 803 2.49 14.20 -3.61
CA TYR A 803 2.84 13.32 -2.49
C TYR A 803 4.24 13.59 -1.94
N ILE A 804 5.25 13.81 -2.79
CA ILE A 804 6.60 14.16 -2.37
C ILE A 804 6.59 15.46 -1.57
N ARG A 805 5.96 16.53 -2.10
CA ARG A 805 5.89 17.83 -1.44
C ARG A 805 5.23 17.78 -0.06
N HIS A 806 4.16 17.01 0.09
CA HIS A 806 3.45 16.90 1.38
C HIS A 806 4.20 16.02 2.40
N THR A 807 4.98 15.07 1.94
CA THR A 807 5.65 14.09 2.83
C THR A 807 7.01 14.58 3.30
N PHE A 808 7.84 15.06 2.38
CA PHE A 808 9.22 15.49 2.64
C PHE A 808 9.23 16.98 2.99
N GLN A 809 9.52 17.29 4.25
CA GLN A 809 9.58 18.70 4.72
C GLN A 809 10.89 19.40 4.31
N HIS A 810 11.94 18.62 4.03
CA HIS A 810 13.26 19.13 3.70
C HIS A 810 13.68 18.59 2.33
N LEU A 811 13.29 19.32 1.26
CA LEU A 811 13.68 19.03 -0.11
C LEU A 811 14.90 19.90 -0.49
N ASP A 812 16.10 19.40 -0.16
CA ASP A 812 17.32 19.94 -0.75
C ASP A 812 17.56 19.35 -2.16
N GLU A 813 18.54 19.84 -2.89
CA GLU A 813 18.85 19.46 -4.26
C GLU A 813 19.07 17.95 -4.39
N ASN A 814 19.79 17.34 -3.45
CA ASN A 814 20.13 15.92 -3.49
C ASN A 814 18.91 15.03 -3.21
N ILE A 815 18.12 15.34 -2.17
CA ILE A 815 16.90 14.61 -1.83
C ILE A 815 15.91 14.70 -2.98
N PHE A 816 15.73 15.91 -3.52
CA PHE A 816 14.86 16.12 -4.66
C PHE A 816 15.26 15.26 -5.87
N LEU A 817 16.54 15.28 -6.27
CA LEU A 817 17.03 14.51 -7.42
C LEU A 817 16.80 13.01 -7.27
N LEU A 818 17.06 12.45 -6.09
CA LEU A 818 16.86 11.04 -5.82
C LEU A 818 15.38 10.65 -5.95
N LEU A 819 14.48 11.42 -5.34
CA LEU A 819 13.04 11.17 -5.39
C LEU A 819 12.46 11.42 -6.79
N TYR A 820 12.86 12.50 -7.46
CA TYR A 820 12.41 12.85 -8.79
C TYR A 820 12.79 11.77 -9.81
N LYS A 821 14.08 11.39 -9.84
CA LYS A 821 14.59 10.38 -10.76
C LYS A 821 13.99 8.98 -10.52
N ALA A 822 13.65 8.65 -9.27
CA ALA A 822 13.12 7.33 -8.93
C ALA A 822 11.59 7.21 -9.03
N LEU A 823 10.83 8.27 -8.69
CA LEU A 823 9.39 8.19 -8.52
C LEU A 823 8.57 8.98 -9.54
N VAL A 824 9.11 10.07 -10.09
CA VAL A 824 8.36 10.98 -10.99
C VAL A 824 8.72 10.74 -12.43
N ARG A 825 10.01 10.83 -12.73
CA ARG A 825 10.53 10.75 -14.10
C ARG A 825 10.18 9.46 -14.85
N PRO A 826 10.15 8.26 -14.20
CA PRO A 826 9.75 7.03 -14.90
C PRO A 826 8.35 7.07 -15.50
N HIS A 827 7.43 7.84 -14.94
CA HIS A 827 6.09 8.02 -15.52
C HIS A 827 6.10 8.83 -16.82
N LEU A 828 7.10 9.69 -17.03
CA LEU A 828 7.26 10.56 -18.17
C LEU A 828 8.20 9.98 -19.26
N GLU A 829 8.83 8.82 -18.98
CA GLU A 829 9.82 8.19 -19.86
C GLU A 829 9.48 6.74 -20.23
N TYR A 830 8.51 6.08 -19.53
CA TYR A 830 8.15 4.70 -19.83
C TYR A 830 7.69 4.53 -21.27
N ALA A 831 8.33 3.62 -22.02
CA ALA A 831 8.06 3.33 -23.43
C ALA A 831 7.99 4.59 -24.32
N SER A 832 8.84 5.59 -24.05
CA SER A 832 8.79 6.88 -24.78
C SER A 832 9.02 6.76 -26.26
N CYS A 833 9.77 5.77 -26.74
CA CYS A 833 9.97 5.49 -28.15
C CYS A 833 8.66 5.12 -28.92
N ILE A 834 7.61 4.75 -28.21
CA ILE A 834 6.30 4.46 -28.79
C ILE A 834 5.48 5.73 -29.01
N TRP A 835 5.48 6.63 -28.00
CA TRP A 835 4.54 7.75 -27.92
C TRP A 835 5.20 9.13 -27.91
N ASN A 836 6.50 9.23 -28.23
CA ASN A 836 7.20 10.51 -28.21
C ASN A 836 6.44 11.55 -29.07
N PRO A 837 5.87 12.60 -28.43
CA PRO A 837 4.95 13.50 -29.12
C PRO A 837 5.70 14.45 -30.07
N ASN A 838 5.14 14.65 -31.27
CA ASN A 838 5.62 15.62 -32.26
C ASN A 838 4.98 17.02 -32.03
N LEU A 839 3.79 17.06 -31.40
CA LEU A 839 3.07 18.31 -31.18
C LEU A 839 3.75 19.13 -30.06
N LYS A 840 4.15 20.35 -30.39
CA LYS A 840 4.80 21.31 -29.46
C LYS A 840 4.03 21.47 -28.16
N TYR A 841 2.70 21.52 -28.21
CA TYR A 841 1.83 21.61 -27.03
C TYR A 841 2.06 20.44 -26.07
N ASN A 842 2.16 19.20 -26.54
CA ASN A 842 2.39 18.02 -25.72
C ASN A 842 3.81 18.00 -25.15
N ILE A 843 4.81 18.36 -25.95
CA ILE A 843 6.22 18.49 -25.54
C ILE A 843 6.32 19.49 -24.38
N ASP A 844 5.76 20.68 -24.55
CA ASP A 844 5.79 21.74 -23.54
C ASP A 844 5.00 21.36 -22.28
N SER A 845 3.90 20.63 -22.41
CA SER A 845 3.09 20.17 -21.29
C SER A 845 3.82 19.14 -20.43
N ILE A 846 4.56 18.22 -21.03
CA ILE A 846 5.41 17.26 -20.33
C ILE A 846 6.55 18.02 -19.63
N GLU A 847 7.22 18.95 -20.33
CA GLU A 847 8.32 19.73 -19.77
C GLU A 847 7.87 20.62 -18.61
N ARG A 848 6.63 21.15 -18.65
CA ARG A 848 6.03 21.91 -17.53
C ARG A 848 6.01 21.13 -16.22
N VAL A 849 5.91 19.78 -16.26
CA VAL A 849 6.00 18.96 -15.05
C VAL A 849 7.39 19.09 -14.41
N GLN A 850 8.46 18.99 -15.20
CA GLN A 850 9.84 19.15 -14.72
C GLN A 850 10.12 20.59 -14.28
N ARG A 851 9.63 21.59 -15.00
CA ARG A 851 9.72 23.01 -14.59
C ARG A 851 9.09 23.24 -13.24
N ARG A 852 7.92 22.65 -12.98
CA ARG A 852 7.22 22.73 -11.68
C ARG A 852 7.96 21.95 -10.60
N ALA A 853 8.48 20.76 -10.93
CA ALA A 853 9.21 19.94 -10.00
C ALA A 853 10.50 20.63 -9.50
N THR A 854 11.30 21.20 -10.37
CA THR A 854 12.55 21.90 -10.01
C THR A 854 12.31 23.14 -9.14
N LYS A 855 11.14 23.81 -9.25
CA LYS A 855 10.73 24.93 -8.37
C LYS A 855 10.41 24.49 -6.93
N MET A 856 10.28 23.19 -6.66
CA MET A 856 10.05 22.70 -5.30
C MET A 856 11.29 22.81 -4.39
N VAL A 857 12.47 22.97 -4.98
CA VAL A 857 13.74 23.12 -4.27
C VAL A 857 13.95 24.61 -3.94
N SER A 858 13.85 24.95 -2.66
CA SER A 858 13.84 26.36 -2.21
C SER A 858 15.11 27.13 -2.56
N SER A 859 16.29 26.47 -2.59
CA SER A 859 17.60 27.11 -2.87
C SER A 859 17.75 27.60 -4.32
N ILE A 860 16.91 27.11 -5.24
CA ILE A 860 17.02 27.37 -6.69
C ILE A 860 15.70 27.83 -7.33
N LYS A 861 14.64 28.00 -6.55
CA LYS A 861 13.29 28.28 -7.08
C LYS A 861 13.21 29.55 -7.94
N ASP A 862 14.06 30.55 -7.63
CA ASP A 862 14.06 31.86 -8.24
C ASP A 862 14.99 31.93 -9.48
N LEU A 863 15.81 30.90 -9.73
CA LEU A 863 16.64 30.77 -10.92
C LEU A 863 15.81 30.50 -12.19
N SER A 864 16.35 30.87 -13.36
CA SER A 864 15.78 30.48 -14.66
C SER A 864 15.66 28.94 -14.78
N TYR A 865 14.79 28.44 -15.65
CA TYR A 865 14.63 27.00 -15.81
C TYR A 865 15.92 26.30 -16.27
N THR A 866 16.63 26.92 -17.20
CA THR A 866 17.92 26.44 -17.71
C THR A 866 18.98 26.39 -16.62
N ASP A 867 19.06 27.39 -15.77
CA ASP A 867 20.03 27.41 -14.66
C ASP A 867 19.68 26.39 -13.57
N ARG A 868 18.36 26.18 -13.30
CA ARG A 868 17.92 25.11 -12.41
C ARG A 868 18.35 23.72 -12.94
N LEU A 869 18.20 23.48 -14.26
CA LEU A 869 18.64 22.21 -14.87
C LEU A 869 20.14 22.03 -14.77
N ARG A 870 20.92 23.10 -15.08
CA ARG A 870 22.38 23.07 -14.98
C ARG A 870 22.83 22.76 -13.56
N LYS A 871 22.26 23.46 -12.55
CA LYS A 871 22.61 23.26 -11.14
C LYS A 871 22.21 21.89 -10.61
N LEU A 872 21.11 21.32 -11.07
CA LEU A 872 20.65 19.98 -10.71
C LEU A 872 21.26 18.85 -11.56
N ASN A 873 22.09 19.17 -12.53
CA ASN A 873 22.58 18.21 -13.52
C ASN A 873 21.45 17.35 -14.11
N LEU A 874 20.43 18.04 -14.63
CA LEU A 874 19.29 17.47 -15.30
C LEU A 874 19.25 17.93 -16.75
N GLU A 875 18.95 17.03 -17.66
CA GLU A 875 18.64 17.29 -19.05
C GLU A 875 17.14 17.62 -19.20
N THR A 876 16.75 18.26 -20.31
CA THR A 876 15.34 18.41 -20.67
C THR A 876 14.70 17.04 -20.92
N LEU A 877 13.40 16.93 -20.67
CA LEU A 877 12.69 15.67 -20.94
C LEU A 877 12.60 15.39 -22.46
N LEU A 878 12.62 16.44 -23.31
CA LEU A 878 12.72 16.27 -24.76
C LEU A 878 14.03 15.58 -25.15
N TYR A 879 15.17 16.12 -24.71
CA TYR A 879 16.49 15.52 -24.98
C TYR A 879 16.55 14.06 -24.53
N ARG A 880 16.01 13.76 -23.39
CA ARG A 880 16.00 12.40 -22.83
C ARG A 880 15.16 11.43 -23.65
N ARG A 881 14.01 11.87 -24.18
CA ARG A 881 13.18 11.04 -25.08
C ARG A 881 13.89 10.78 -26.40
N THR A 882 14.42 11.84 -27.02
CA THR A 882 15.23 11.67 -28.24
C THR A 882 16.42 10.72 -28.06
N ARG A 883 17.11 10.85 -26.91
CA ARG A 883 18.19 9.89 -26.57
C ARG A 883 17.67 8.47 -26.36
N ALA A 884 16.48 8.29 -25.81
CA ALA A 884 15.87 6.97 -25.65
C ALA A 884 15.54 6.35 -27.02
N ASP A 885 15.03 7.15 -27.96
CA ASP A 885 14.73 6.71 -29.32
C ASP A 885 16.01 6.23 -30.01
N LEU A 886 17.10 7.01 -29.98
CA LEU A 886 18.40 6.63 -30.56
C LEU A 886 18.98 5.36 -29.91
N LEU A 887 18.84 5.21 -28.58
CA LEU A 887 19.30 4.00 -27.90
C LEU A 887 18.49 2.77 -28.28
N GLU A 888 17.19 2.93 -28.52
CA GLU A 888 16.33 1.81 -28.91
C GLU A 888 16.65 1.40 -30.37
N THR A 889 16.84 2.36 -31.25
CA THR A 889 17.34 2.10 -32.65
C THR A 889 18.65 1.32 -32.60
N TYR A 890 19.62 1.77 -31.80
CA TYR A 890 20.90 1.06 -31.66
C TYR A 890 20.72 -0.39 -31.16
N ARG A 891 19.81 -0.63 -30.21
CA ARG A 891 19.53 -1.99 -29.69
C ARG A 891 18.94 -2.90 -30.76
N ILE A 892 18.06 -2.37 -31.60
CA ILE A 892 17.44 -3.11 -32.69
C ILE A 892 18.50 -3.44 -33.75
N GLN A 893 19.29 -2.44 -34.19
CA GLN A 893 20.33 -2.64 -35.21
C GLN A 893 21.42 -3.63 -34.80
N ASN A 894 21.71 -3.73 -33.47
CA ASN A 894 22.70 -4.67 -32.95
C ASN A 894 22.09 -5.97 -32.44
N ASN A 895 20.83 -6.29 -32.79
CA ASN A 895 20.10 -7.50 -32.36
C ASN A 895 20.09 -7.73 -30.85
N ILE A 896 20.23 -6.67 -30.02
CA ILE A 896 20.06 -6.73 -28.56
C ILE A 896 18.57 -6.89 -28.21
N HIS A 897 17.72 -6.21 -28.96
CA HIS A 897 16.28 -6.42 -29.02
C HIS A 897 15.92 -7.06 -30.34
N THR A 898 15.40 -8.28 -30.28
CA THR A 898 14.95 -8.99 -31.49
C THR A 898 13.52 -8.55 -31.80
N LEU A 899 13.37 -7.86 -32.95
CA LEU A 899 12.10 -7.60 -33.60
C LEU A 899 11.93 -8.61 -34.72
N ASP A 900 10.71 -9.09 -34.94
CA ASP A 900 10.40 -9.91 -36.12
C ASP A 900 10.43 -9.02 -37.35
N GLN A 901 11.51 -9.15 -38.12
CA GLN A 901 11.68 -8.41 -39.39
C GLN A 901 10.74 -8.90 -40.49
N ASN A 902 10.10 -10.08 -40.29
CA ASN A 902 9.17 -10.67 -41.27
C ASN A 902 7.71 -10.27 -41.04
N CYS A 903 7.45 -9.31 -40.19
CA CYS A 903 6.11 -8.69 -40.03
C CYS A 903 5.73 -7.83 -41.29
N HIS A 904 6.10 -8.29 -42.48
CA HIS A 904 5.63 -7.70 -43.73
C HIS A 904 4.26 -8.29 -44.06
N CYS A 905 3.31 -7.43 -44.34
CA CYS A 905 2.06 -7.87 -44.96
C CYS A 905 2.42 -8.61 -46.25
N SER A 906 2.13 -9.90 -46.35
CA SER A 906 2.40 -10.73 -47.55
C SER A 906 1.68 -10.24 -48.83
N THR A 907 0.90 -9.18 -48.71
CA THR A 907 0.07 -8.59 -49.74
C THR A 907 0.58 -7.21 -50.25
N CYS A 908 1.68 -6.69 -49.70
CA CYS A 908 2.32 -5.48 -50.25
C CYS A 908 3.29 -5.86 -51.38
N PRO A 909 3.11 -5.35 -52.63
CA PRO A 909 3.87 -5.79 -53.83
C PRO A 909 5.35 -5.41 -53.86
N ASP A 910 5.82 -4.45 -53.05
CA ASP A 910 7.20 -3.93 -53.14
C ASP A 910 8.05 -4.24 -51.90
N LYS A 911 8.90 -5.30 -52.07
CA LYS A 911 9.86 -5.76 -51.04
C LYS A 911 11.13 -4.89 -50.88
N HIS A 912 11.24 -3.74 -51.50
CA HIS A 912 12.49 -3.01 -51.63
C HIS A 912 12.43 -1.51 -51.35
N MET A 913 11.80 -1.04 -50.27
CA MET A 913 12.03 0.33 -49.81
C MET A 913 11.82 0.49 -48.31
N PHE A 914 12.88 0.30 -47.56
CA PHE A 914 13.00 0.88 -46.21
C PHE A 914 14.22 1.81 -46.16
N PRO A 915 14.04 3.13 -46.26
CA PRO A 915 14.92 4.02 -45.56
C PRO A 915 14.43 4.12 -44.12
N PRO A 916 15.29 4.06 -43.12
CA PRO A 916 14.90 4.36 -41.76
C PRO A 916 14.51 5.85 -41.71
N HIS A 917 13.22 6.18 -41.69
CA HIS A 917 12.76 7.55 -41.48
C HIS A 917 12.96 7.93 -39.99
N PHE A 918 14.23 8.12 -39.62
CA PHE A 918 14.58 9.07 -38.58
C PHE A 918 14.94 10.39 -39.25
N PRO A 919 14.47 11.56 -38.76
CA PRO A 919 14.84 12.82 -39.35
C PRO A 919 16.37 12.95 -39.34
N THR A 920 16.98 12.91 -40.54
CA THR A 920 18.36 13.32 -40.74
C THR A 920 18.51 14.72 -40.16
N GLN A 921 19.58 14.96 -39.43
CA GLN A 921 19.96 16.27 -38.93
C GLN A 921 19.92 17.28 -40.08
N PRO A 922 19.46 18.54 -39.84
CA PRO A 922 19.71 19.59 -40.79
C PRO A 922 21.22 19.75 -40.93
N GLU A 923 21.71 19.62 -42.16
CA GLU A 923 23.09 19.91 -42.53
C GLU A 923 23.48 21.29 -41.99
N ALA A 924 24.57 21.30 -41.20
CA ALA A 924 25.21 22.53 -40.77
C ALA A 924 25.75 23.23 -42.03
N THR A 925 24.99 24.13 -42.61
CA THR A 925 25.49 25.05 -43.61
C THR A 925 26.56 25.93 -42.95
N THR A 926 27.82 25.56 -43.17
CA THR A 926 28.96 26.42 -42.93
C THR A 926 28.92 27.59 -43.92
N LYS A 927 28.31 28.69 -43.52
CA LYS A 927 28.54 29.97 -44.16
C LYS A 927 29.93 30.46 -43.81
N LYS A 928 30.90 30.28 -44.73
CA LYS A 928 32.13 31.06 -44.75
C LYS A 928 31.76 32.53 -44.86
N SER A 929 31.89 33.32 -43.82
CA SER A 929 31.93 34.78 -43.90
C SER A 929 33.38 35.23 -44.17
N ARG A 930 33.55 35.87 -45.32
CA ARG A 930 34.76 36.65 -45.62
C ARG A 930 34.87 37.82 -44.66
N SER A 931 36.05 38.00 -44.16
CA SER A 931 36.51 39.15 -43.39
C SER A 931 36.62 40.41 -44.27
N THR A 932 36.19 41.55 -43.77
CA THR A 932 36.88 42.86 -43.94
C THR A 932 36.37 43.85 -42.87
N GLY A 933 37.29 44.55 -42.25
CA GLY A 933 37.07 45.93 -41.75
C GLY A 933 37.03 46.18 -40.27
N SER A 934 38.22 46.47 -39.77
CA SER A 934 38.64 47.29 -38.64
C SER A 934 37.59 48.34 -38.10
N TYR A 935 37.46 48.50 -36.78
CA TYR A 935 37.73 49.72 -36.03
C TYR A 935 37.64 49.46 -34.49
N GLY A 936 38.58 50.02 -33.77
CA GLY A 936 38.82 49.76 -32.35
C GLY A 936 37.99 50.63 -31.39
N PRO A 937 38.37 50.59 -30.12
CA PRO A 937 37.42 50.82 -29.00
C PRO A 937 37.25 52.28 -28.56
N PRO A 938 36.37 52.62 -27.64
CA PRO A 938 36.69 52.47 -26.25
C PRO A 938 35.75 51.58 -25.42
#